data_cf0ad4ccf9502cf9fe3c384437f79cb1
#
_entry.id   cf0ad4ccf9502cf9fe3c384437f79cb1
#
_cell.length_a   1.000
_cell.length_b   1.000
_cell.length_c   1.000
_cell.angle_alpha   90.00
_cell.angle_beta   90.00
_cell.angle_gamma   90.00
#
_symmetry.space_group_name_H-M   'P 1'
#
loop_
_entity.id
_entity.type
_entity.pdbx_description
1 polymer ?
#
loop_
_entity_poly.entity_id
_entity_poly.type
_entity_poly.pdbx_seq_one_letter_code
_entity_poly.pdbx_strand_id
1 'polypeptide(L)'
;MKNDNKARIISVQASAGSGKTYNLAKRYIHLLLDCGGSRDHSGLRNIIAVTFANKAAVEMKYRVMEYLKKAALSLETDGIFEGIEDARSKSARALEQILDNYDNFNISTIDSFINSILKACAINIDISPNFRIEKDYSRNLRFALDSFLRLSFMSEESKSVLLKYISQYMMSEKTGWFPKNDIYNEVEKVFVKSGNSGKKIAAGQSGFDSGLAMRADGIVKKAELFLKKFAGPEIYSNCLKAAQTAAQKRRELFYSPDKIPKAFAAALKYKKNAVPDEAAQALWDEIRNEVSRLCMFYASNYYGVYSDIYLKIDAEFEAAAKKDELVFLHDINRKAMTLFEGSGAAMPEVYYRLSEKYKHFLIDEFQDTSPVQWAGIKRFLEESLAGGGTFFYVGDAKQAIYDFRGGSWEIFYKAVSEISLSGNEAVVLGRNYRSHKTIVEFNNRVFSRENIERYLNDLCGDEESAGCYGDLVTVYSHSRQSCHGAKQKGYVEIKILDARCEDPDKETRDVLTGMIKDIAKRFSLSDITVLCRSNAEVLRAGTWLLEEGFEIESSQTLNIRNNDIIKQIVSLMKFISSPMDGLSFSSFITGEVFCAAASVSPDEMHGFIFDFRSGKKQDVFYKAFENKYPEKWNEYFERFFVQAGVAPVYELVVSVLEKFAVAENFRESKIFVMRFLELVKEFEQTDGGLENFIEYFDALENNDEGLYIKASSGGGVKIMTVHKAKGLQFPVVIVPFLKLAHANIDRPLFEDGGEKINLTYLSADIAGFCPELKSLYERQKAKTLMSEMNVFYVSMTRAECELYAIVPPKAGSSNNTAALLLGGRDIKAGSKETYAVKRYPSPAEADKSGQGYKEIKNYVKTGSGPDINEAGRRGSMLHFALSEIKSLKGKNAACQVKRACSLAKRKFLYDDTDWMEEKLLDLLGDKRIFSFFNEEENEIFNELEIVDALGNTHRMDKVIRTRDSVIVIDFKSSNAKSEENRRQVAGYADLLKEAYGVREVCGYIIDIEKKETVKV
;
A
#
# COMPACT_ATOMS: atom_id res chain seq x y z
N MET A 1 -33.85 -3.95 -39.14
CA MET A 1 -32.66 -3.14 -39.33
C MET A 1 -32.97 -1.69 -38.99
N LYS A 2 -32.97 -1.34 -37.71
CA LYS A 2 -33.04 0.07 -37.22
C LYS A 2 -32.24 0.15 -35.93
N ASN A 3 -31.31 1.04 -35.91
CA ASN A 3 -30.43 1.49 -34.77
C ASN A 3 -29.23 0.64 -34.38
N ASP A 4 -28.26 0.47 -35.26
CA ASP A 4 -26.93 -0.03 -34.90
C ASP A 4 -25.90 1.10 -34.70
N ASN A 5 -26.29 2.32 -34.31
CA ASN A 5 -25.40 3.46 -34.15
C ASN A 5 -25.33 3.93 -32.69
N LYS A 6 -25.42 3.04 -31.70
CA LYS A 6 -25.07 3.37 -30.31
C LYS A 6 -23.56 3.25 -30.17
N ALA A 7 -22.92 4.29 -29.68
CA ALA A 7 -21.48 4.29 -29.40
C ALA A 7 -21.12 3.11 -28.46
N ARG A 8 -20.17 2.29 -28.89
CA ARG A 8 -19.71 1.13 -28.12
C ARG A 8 -18.75 1.52 -27.01
N ILE A 9 -18.03 2.61 -27.17
CA ILE A 9 -17.13 3.16 -26.18
C ILE A 9 -17.65 4.53 -25.77
N ILE A 10 -17.88 4.74 -24.49
CA ILE A 10 -18.31 6.03 -23.93
C ILE A 10 -17.30 6.46 -22.86
N SER A 11 -16.60 7.54 -23.13
CA SER A 11 -15.68 8.20 -22.19
C SER A 11 -16.39 9.38 -21.54
N VAL A 12 -16.39 9.44 -20.20
CA VAL A 12 -17.02 10.53 -19.47
C VAL A 12 -15.96 11.28 -18.66
N GLN A 13 -15.63 12.50 -19.11
CA GLN A 13 -14.79 13.41 -18.36
C GLN A 13 -15.66 14.16 -17.35
N ALA A 14 -15.43 13.95 -16.08
CA ALA A 14 -16.31 14.39 -15.01
C ALA A 14 -15.52 15.05 -13.86
N SER A 15 -15.43 16.37 -13.88
CA SER A 15 -14.80 17.16 -12.83
C SER A 15 -15.40 16.89 -11.45
N ALA A 16 -14.72 17.33 -10.38
CA ALA A 16 -15.18 17.11 -9.01
C ALA A 16 -16.63 17.59 -8.79
N GLY A 17 -17.48 16.75 -8.19
CA GLY A 17 -18.87 17.10 -7.89
C GLY A 17 -19.84 17.12 -9.08
N SER A 18 -19.44 16.65 -10.26
CA SER A 18 -20.29 16.65 -11.48
C SER A 18 -21.19 15.41 -11.65
N GLY A 19 -21.26 14.51 -10.65
CA GLY A 19 -22.14 13.35 -10.68
C GLY A 19 -21.56 12.11 -11.34
N LYS A 20 -20.24 11.83 -11.20
CA LYS A 20 -19.58 10.61 -11.69
C LYS A 20 -20.34 9.34 -11.32
N THR A 21 -20.50 9.08 -10.03
CA THR A 21 -21.15 7.86 -9.51
C THR A 21 -22.62 7.77 -9.91
N TYR A 22 -23.33 8.91 -10.06
CA TYR A 22 -24.69 8.96 -10.59
C TYR A 22 -24.76 8.45 -12.03
N ASN A 23 -23.90 8.94 -12.92
CA ASN A 23 -23.87 8.52 -14.33
C ASN A 23 -23.45 7.05 -14.49
N LEU A 24 -22.55 6.57 -13.64
CA LEU A 24 -22.14 5.18 -13.62
C LEU A 24 -23.31 4.28 -13.19
N ALA A 25 -24.02 4.63 -12.10
CA ALA A 25 -25.20 3.90 -11.64
C ALA A 25 -26.33 3.94 -12.67
N LYS A 26 -26.58 5.10 -13.30
CA LYS A 26 -27.55 5.25 -14.39
C LYS A 26 -27.23 4.30 -15.53
N ARG A 27 -25.97 4.26 -16.00
CA ARG A 27 -25.55 3.36 -17.07
C ARG A 27 -25.70 1.89 -16.70
N TYR A 28 -25.33 1.53 -15.46
CA TYR A 28 -25.49 0.16 -14.94
C TYR A 28 -26.96 -0.28 -14.97
N ILE A 29 -27.86 0.57 -14.44
CA ILE A 29 -29.30 0.31 -14.39
C ILE A 29 -29.88 0.18 -15.80
N HIS A 30 -29.52 1.09 -16.73
CA HIS A 30 -30.00 1.01 -18.12
C HIS A 30 -29.59 -0.31 -18.77
N LEU A 31 -28.32 -0.72 -18.63
CA LEU A 31 -27.85 -2.01 -19.17
C LEU A 31 -28.60 -3.20 -18.54
N LEU A 32 -28.82 -3.17 -17.23
CA LEU A 32 -29.52 -4.23 -16.52
C LEU A 32 -31.00 -4.36 -16.99
N LEU A 33 -31.69 -3.24 -17.21
CA LEU A 33 -33.09 -3.21 -17.60
C LEU A 33 -33.30 -3.42 -19.10
N ASP A 34 -32.34 -3.04 -19.95
CA ASP A 34 -32.36 -3.31 -21.39
C ASP A 34 -32.11 -4.79 -21.71
N CYS A 35 -31.26 -5.48 -20.94
CA CYS A 35 -31.02 -6.91 -21.09
C CYS A 35 -32.16 -7.81 -20.53
N GLY A 36 -33.08 -7.27 -19.77
CA GLY A 36 -34.12 -8.01 -19.02
C GLY A 36 -35.31 -8.55 -19.85
N GLY A 37 -35.21 -8.60 -21.19
CA GLY A 37 -36.26 -9.13 -22.06
C GLY A 37 -36.27 -10.66 -22.23
N SER A 38 -35.19 -11.35 -21.89
CA SER A 38 -35.11 -12.80 -21.90
C SER A 38 -35.32 -13.39 -20.50
N ARG A 39 -36.05 -14.52 -20.41
CA ARG A 39 -36.26 -15.28 -19.15
C ARG A 39 -34.97 -15.87 -18.58
N ASP A 40 -33.83 -15.71 -19.28
CA ASP A 40 -32.49 -16.11 -18.87
C ASP A 40 -31.88 -15.03 -18.01
N HIS A 41 -31.30 -15.40 -16.84
CA HIS A 41 -30.59 -14.55 -15.88
C HIS A 41 -29.28 -13.93 -16.45
N SER A 42 -29.10 -13.94 -17.77
CA SER A 42 -27.88 -13.53 -18.48
C SER A 42 -27.55 -12.04 -18.34
N GLY A 43 -28.54 -11.15 -18.13
CA GLY A 43 -28.33 -9.71 -18.07
C GLY A 43 -27.45 -9.27 -16.93
N LEU A 44 -27.70 -9.73 -15.70
CA LEU A 44 -26.90 -9.37 -14.50
C LEU A 44 -25.47 -9.89 -14.59
N ARG A 45 -25.30 -11.13 -15.08
CA ARG A 45 -23.99 -11.80 -15.20
C ARG A 45 -23.07 -11.12 -16.21
N ASN A 46 -23.65 -10.47 -17.23
CA ASN A 46 -22.89 -9.85 -18.33
C ASN A 46 -22.33 -8.45 -18.02
N ILE A 47 -22.74 -7.85 -16.90
CA ILE A 47 -22.30 -6.51 -16.51
C ILE A 47 -21.24 -6.60 -15.42
N ILE A 48 -20.11 -5.97 -15.64
CA ILE A 48 -19.08 -5.78 -14.61
C ILE A 48 -18.82 -4.29 -14.39
N ALA A 49 -18.87 -3.87 -13.13
CA ALA A 49 -18.48 -2.52 -12.74
C ALA A 49 -17.27 -2.58 -11.80
N VAL A 50 -16.26 -1.81 -12.13
CA VAL A 50 -14.98 -1.81 -11.44
C VAL A 50 -14.71 -0.42 -10.86
N THR A 51 -14.33 -0.37 -9.58
CA THR A 51 -13.99 0.86 -8.86
C THR A 51 -12.57 0.77 -8.31
N PHE A 52 -12.00 1.90 -7.88
CA PHE A 52 -10.67 1.91 -7.29
C PHE A 52 -10.66 1.45 -5.81
N ALA A 53 -11.69 1.77 -5.03
CA ALA A 53 -11.73 1.50 -3.59
C ALA A 53 -12.92 0.62 -3.20
N ASN A 54 -12.74 -0.27 -2.22
CA ASN A 54 -13.81 -1.13 -1.68
C ASN A 54 -15.02 -0.33 -1.20
N LYS A 55 -14.79 0.82 -0.54
CA LYS A 55 -15.86 1.71 -0.09
C LYS A 55 -16.70 2.24 -1.26
N ALA A 56 -16.06 2.59 -2.38
CA ALA A 56 -16.74 3.04 -3.59
C ALA A 56 -17.56 1.91 -4.24
N ALA A 57 -17.06 0.68 -4.23
CA ALA A 57 -17.79 -0.49 -4.74
C ALA A 57 -19.05 -0.77 -3.91
N VAL A 58 -18.94 -0.71 -2.57
CA VAL A 58 -20.09 -0.86 -1.66
C VAL A 58 -21.10 0.27 -1.86
N GLU A 59 -20.66 1.52 -1.97
CA GLU A 59 -21.50 2.68 -2.22
C GLU A 59 -22.23 2.56 -3.56
N MET A 60 -21.55 2.10 -4.60
CA MET A 60 -22.18 1.86 -5.91
C MET A 60 -23.24 0.78 -5.84
N LYS A 61 -22.97 -0.36 -5.18
CA LYS A 61 -23.97 -1.41 -4.95
C LYS A 61 -25.20 -0.86 -4.24
N TYR A 62 -24.98 -0.10 -3.16
CA TYR A 62 -26.05 0.52 -2.39
C TYR A 62 -26.91 1.46 -3.26
N ARG A 63 -26.26 2.35 -4.05
CA ARG A 63 -26.97 3.31 -4.92
C ARG A 63 -27.79 2.61 -6.02
N VAL A 64 -27.25 1.59 -6.68
CA VAL A 64 -28.00 0.81 -7.69
C VAL A 64 -29.23 0.19 -7.04
N MET A 65 -29.08 -0.45 -5.89
CA MET A 65 -30.20 -1.05 -5.15
C MET A 65 -31.22 0.00 -4.67
N GLU A 66 -30.76 1.16 -4.19
CA GLU A 66 -31.61 2.25 -3.75
C GLU A 66 -32.48 2.79 -4.89
N TYR A 67 -31.87 3.07 -6.04
CA TYR A 67 -32.63 3.57 -7.21
C TYR A 67 -33.62 2.54 -7.74
N LEU A 68 -33.25 1.27 -7.82
CA LEU A 68 -34.18 0.20 -8.22
C LEU A 68 -35.34 0.09 -7.21
N LYS A 69 -35.09 0.17 -5.90
CA LYS A 69 -36.16 0.18 -4.88
C LYS A 69 -37.07 1.39 -5.02
N LYS A 70 -36.51 2.60 -5.20
CA LYS A 70 -37.30 3.81 -5.41
C LYS A 70 -38.20 3.68 -6.63
N ALA A 71 -37.70 3.17 -7.75
CA ALA A 71 -38.51 2.94 -8.97
C ALA A 71 -39.60 1.89 -8.76
N ALA A 72 -39.28 0.76 -8.11
CA ALA A 72 -40.26 -0.28 -7.81
C ALA A 72 -41.40 0.21 -6.91
N LEU A 73 -41.08 1.16 -5.99
CA LEU A 73 -42.05 1.79 -5.10
C LEU A 73 -42.70 3.06 -5.69
N SER A 74 -42.41 3.43 -6.93
CA SER A 74 -42.88 4.65 -7.59
C SER A 74 -42.49 5.96 -6.86
N LEU A 75 -41.34 5.95 -6.21
CA LEU A 75 -40.76 7.14 -5.57
C LEU A 75 -39.91 7.95 -6.58
N GLU A 76 -39.59 9.19 -6.22
CA GLU A 76 -38.74 10.05 -7.05
C GLU A 76 -37.35 9.46 -7.29
N THR A 77 -36.89 9.42 -8.54
CA THR A 77 -35.67 8.73 -8.99
C THR A 77 -34.68 9.63 -9.72
N ASP A 78 -34.77 10.93 -9.52
CA ASP A 78 -33.83 11.95 -10.07
C ASP A 78 -33.56 11.80 -11.59
N GLY A 79 -34.54 11.33 -12.37
CA GLY A 79 -34.42 11.15 -13.82
C GLY A 79 -33.55 9.98 -14.30
N ILE A 80 -33.19 9.05 -13.44
CA ILE A 80 -32.37 7.86 -13.81
C ILE A 80 -33.10 6.97 -14.83
N PHE A 81 -34.42 6.84 -14.72
CA PHE A 81 -35.23 5.95 -15.54
C PHE A 81 -35.85 6.64 -16.76
N GLU A 82 -35.40 7.86 -17.11
CA GLU A 82 -35.84 8.52 -18.35
C GLU A 82 -35.61 7.63 -19.58
N GLY A 83 -36.64 7.44 -20.40
CA GLY A 83 -36.61 6.60 -21.61
C GLY A 83 -36.79 5.10 -21.36
N ILE A 84 -37.04 4.66 -20.12
CA ILE A 84 -37.32 3.26 -19.80
C ILE A 84 -38.83 3.08 -19.63
N GLU A 85 -39.44 2.32 -20.55
CA GLU A 85 -40.85 1.90 -20.45
C GLU A 85 -41.02 0.90 -19.31
N ASP A 86 -42.11 1.01 -18.52
CA ASP A 86 -42.44 0.13 -17.39
C ASP A 86 -41.29 -0.02 -16.37
N ALA A 87 -40.66 1.10 -16.01
CA ALA A 87 -39.56 1.15 -15.07
C ALA A 87 -39.88 0.46 -13.72
N ARG A 88 -41.13 0.57 -13.25
CA ARG A 88 -41.57 -0.03 -11.98
C ARG A 88 -41.46 -1.56 -11.99
N SER A 89 -42.09 -2.22 -12.97
CA SER A 89 -42.15 -3.70 -13.06
C SER A 89 -40.74 -4.26 -13.37
N LYS A 90 -40.00 -3.58 -14.27
CA LYS A 90 -38.64 -3.99 -14.62
C LYS A 90 -37.70 -3.87 -13.41
N SER A 91 -37.81 -2.82 -12.62
CA SER A 91 -37.01 -2.63 -11.43
C SER A 91 -37.31 -3.62 -10.32
N ALA A 92 -38.60 -3.98 -10.12
CA ALA A 92 -38.99 -5.02 -9.17
C ALA A 92 -38.37 -6.38 -9.56
N ARG A 93 -38.48 -6.78 -10.83
CA ARG A 93 -37.84 -8.01 -11.34
C ARG A 93 -36.30 -7.99 -11.22
N ALA A 94 -35.67 -6.85 -11.54
CA ALA A 94 -34.23 -6.71 -11.42
C ALA A 94 -33.77 -6.87 -9.96
N LEU A 95 -34.54 -6.36 -8.98
CA LEU A 95 -34.28 -6.57 -7.55
C LEU A 95 -34.35 -8.04 -7.15
N GLU A 96 -35.41 -8.76 -7.59
CA GLU A 96 -35.55 -10.20 -7.37
C GLU A 96 -34.34 -10.95 -7.98
N GLN A 97 -33.97 -10.65 -9.22
CA GLN A 97 -32.80 -11.26 -9.88
C GLN A 97 -31.51 -11.02 -9.12
N ILE A 98 -31.29 -9.80 -8.57
CA ILE A 98 -30.09 -9.49 -7.77
C ILE A 98 -30.12 -10.28 -6.46
N LEU A 99 -31.27 -10.40 -5.79
CA LEU A 99 -31.38 -11.13 -4.52
C LEU A 99 -31.19 -12.64 -4.72
N ASP A 100 -31.73 -13.20 -5.77
CA ASP A 100 -31.63 -14.64 -6.09
C ASP A 100 -30.21 -15.02 -6.56
N ASN A 101 -29.52 -14.09 -7.21
CA ASN A 101 -28.20 -14.32 -7.82
C ASN A 101 -27.19 -13.23 -7.40
N TYR A 102 -27.04 -12.99 -6.10
CA TYR A 102 -26.20 -11.91 -5.58
C TYR A 102 -24.72 -12.04 -6.00
N ASP A 103 -24.22 -13.26 -6.17
CA ASP A 103 -22.86 -13.55 -6.64
C ASP A 103 -22.59 -13.05 -8.07
N ASN A 104 -23.65 -12.89 -8.87
CA ASN A 104 -23.57 -12.31 -10.22
C ASN A 104 -23.71 -10.78 -10.23
N PHE A 105 -23.92 -10.14 -9.08
CA PHE A 105 -23.92 -8.69 -8.95
C PHE A 105 -22.47 -8.15 -8.88
N ASN A 106 -21.80 -8.18 -10.04
CA ASN A 106 -20.36 -7.96 -10.20
C ASN A 106 -19.99 -6.47 -10.12
N ILE A 107 -19.95 -5.95 -8.91
CA ILE A 107 -19.38 -4.61 -8.60
C ILE A 107 -18.25 -4.83 -7.59
N SER A 108 -16.99 -4.61 -8.00
CA SER A 108 -15.81 -4.89 -7.21
C SER A 108 -14.72 -3.86 -7.44
N THR A 109 -13.60 -3.98 -6.72
CA THR A 109 -12.41 -3.18 -7.02
C THR A 109 -11.63 -3.79 -8.18
N ILE A 110 -10.83 -2.95 -8.87
CA ILE A 110 -9.96 -3.39 -9.97
C ILE A 110 -8.96 -4.46 -9.50
N ASP A 111 -8.40 -4.30 -8.29
CA ASP A 111 -7.48 -5.28 -7.72
C ASP A 111 -8.19 -6.62 -7.41
N SER A 112 -9.42 -6.57 -6.91
CA SER A 112 -10.23 -7.78 -6.66
C SER A 112 -10.54 -8.51 -7.96
N PHE A 113 -10.83 -7.78 -9.04
CA PHE A 113 -11.08 -8.36 -10.36
C PHE A 113 -9.82 -9.04 -10.91
N ILE A 114 -8.68 -8.34 -10.91
CA ILE A 114 -7.38 -8.90 -11.36
C ILE A 114 -7.00 -10.11 -10.52
N ASN A 115 -7.20 -10.05 -9.20
CA ASN A 115 -6.92 -11.16 -8.31
C ASN A 115 -7.78 -12.39 -8.60
N SER A 116 -9.05 -12.20 -8.96
CA SER A 116 -9.92 -13.32 -9.38
C SER A 116 -9.40 -14.01 -10.65
N ILE A 117 -8.84 -13.23 -11.59
CA ILE A 117 -8.20 -13.76 -12.80
C ILE A 117 -6.92 -14.52 -12.44
N LEU A 118 -6.07 -13.94 -11.57
CA LEU A 118 -4.84 -14.58 -11.12
C LEU A 118 -5.11 -15.91 -10.41
N LYS A 119 -6.13 -15.97 -9.55
CA LYS A 119 -6.54 -17.21 -8.89
C LYS A 119 -6.99 -18.28 -9.90
N ALA A 120 -7.77 -17.87 -10.90
CA ALA A 120 -8.22 -18.79 -11.96
C ALA A 120 -7.06 -19.31 -12.83
N CYS A 121 -5.98 -18.56 -12.94
CA CYS A 121 -4.81 -18.87 -13.77
C CYS A 121 -3.55 -19.20 -12.96
N ALA A 122 -3.65 -19.41 -11.65
CA ALA A 122 -2.53 -19.54 -10.73
C ALA A 122 -1.52 -20.61 -11.19
N ILE A 123 -2.00 -21.77 -11.62
CA ILE A 123 -1.18 -22.89 -12.11
C ILE A 123 -0.36 -22.48 -13.34
N ASN A 124 -0.90 -21.65 -14.22
CA ASN A 124 -0.24 -21.23 -15.46
C ASN A 124 0.95 -20.28 -15.21
N ILE A 125 1.02 -19.68 -14.04
CA ILE A 125 2.09 -18.75 -13.61
C ILE A 125 2.90 -19.30 -12.42
N ASP A 126 2.84 -20.62 -12.22
CA ASP A 126 3.60 -21.34 -11.19
C ASP A 126 3.34 -20.83 -9.76
N ILE A 127 2.08 -20.51 -9.45
CA ILE A 127 1.61 -20.11 -8.13
C ILE A 127 0.61 -21.17 -7.62
N SER A 128 0.65 -21.48 -6.31
CA SER A 128 -0.37 -22.32 -5.68
C SER A 128 -1.76 -21.69 -5.84
N PRO A 129 -2.80 -22.44 -6.24
CA PRO A 129 -4.17 -21.92 -6.31
C PRO A 129 -4.71 -21.41 -4.96
N ASN A 130 -4.15 -21.91 -3.86
CA ASN A 130 -4.54 -21.56 -2.49
C ASN A 130 -3.72 -20.40 -1.91
N PHE A 131 -3.00 -19.65 -2.74
CA PHE A 131 -2.17 -18.56 -2.24
C PHE A 131 -2.95 -17.55 -1.40
N ARG A 132 -2.28 -17.04 -0.36
CA ARG A 132 -2.80 -15.94 0.47
C ARG A 132 -2.20 -14.63 -0.01
N ILE A 133 -3.03 -13.58 0.05
CA ILE A 133 -2.55 -12.24 -0.27
C ILE A 133 -2.13 -11.58 1.02
N GLU A 134 -0.85 -11.21 1.08
CA GLU A 134 -0.26 -10.44 2.18
C GLU A 134 -0.06 -8.99 1.75
N LYS A 135 -0.31 -8.04 2.67
CA LYS A 135 -0.10 -6.61 2.39
C LYS A 135 1.29 -6.16 2.76
N ASP A 136 1.80 -6.68 3.88
CA ASP A 136 3.11 -6.33 4.40
C ASP A 136 4.19 -7.28 3.88
N TYR A 137 5.07 -6.74 3.06
CA TYR A 137 6.22 -7.44 2.49
C TYR A 137 7.52 -7.20 3.29
N SER A 138 7.52 -6.26 4.22
CA SER A 138 8.73 -5.74 4.87
C SER A 138 9.54 -6.82 5.56
N ARG A 139 8.85 -7.73 6.26
CA ARG A 139 9.47 -8.87 6.95
C ARG A 139 10.16 -9.81 5.97
N ASN A 140 9.46 -10.19 4.90
CA ASN A 140 10.00 -11.12 3.90
C ASN A 140 11.12 -10.47 3.10
N LEU A 141 11.06 -9.17 2.82
CA LEU A 141 12.13 -8.44 2.15
C LEU A 141 13.38 -8.34 3.03
N ARG A 142 13.23 -8.11 4.34
CA ARG A 142 14.36 -8.13 5.30
C ARG A 142 14.98 -9.52 5.39
N PHE A 143 14.16 -10.56 5.46
CA PHE A 143 14.63 -11.95 5.45
C PHE A 143 15.42 -12.28 4.17
N ALA A 144 14.91 -11.86 2.99
CA ALA A 144 15.59 -12.05 1.72
C ALA A 144 16.92 -11.27 1.66
N LEU A 145 17.00 -10.06 2.23
CA LEU A 145 18.25 -9.31 2.39
C LEU A 145 19.24 -10.07 3.27
N ASP A 146 18.79 -10.61 4.40
CA ASP A 146 19.66 -11.37 5.31
C ASP A 146 20.14 -12.69 4.65
N SER A 147 19.28 -13.35 3.88
CA SER A 147 19.67 -14.51 3.06
C SER A 147 20.73 -14.13 2.01
N PHE A 148 20.54 -13.03 1.28
CA PHE A 148 21.53 -12.53 0.33
C PHE A 148 22.88 -12.25 1.01
N LEU A 149 22.87 -11.57 2.18
CA LEU A 149 24.10 -11.28 2.93
C LEU A 149 24.82 -12.57 3.37
N ARG A 150 24.09 -13.60 3.84
CA ARG A 150 24.67 -14.92 4.17
C ARG A 150 25.24 -15.60 2.93
N LEU A 151 24.51 -15.61 1.81
CA LEU A 151 24.97 -16.20 0.54
C LEU A 151 26.22 -15.50 0.00
N SER A 152 26.41 -14.22 0.29
CA SER A 152 27.61 -13.46 -0.09
C SER A 152 28.89 -13.98 0.56
N PHE A 153 28.82 -14.75 1.64
CA PHE A 153 29.97 -15.46 2.22
C PHE A 153 30.23 -16.82 1.55
N MET A 154 29.29 -17.39 0.83
CA MET A 154 29.38 -18.74 0.24
C MET A 154 29.53 -18.73 -1.29
N SER A 155 29.07 -17.67 -1.96
CA SER A 155 29.08 -17.54 -3.42
C SER A 155 30.01 -16.40 -3.85
N GLU A 156 31.01 -16.69 -4.69
CA GLU A 156 31.93 -15.68 -5.24
C GLU A 156 31.18 -14.63 -6.09
N GLU A 157 30.09 -15.01 -6.76
CA GLU A 157 29.27 -14.07 -7.53
C GLU A 157 28.59 -13.04 -6.61
N SER A 158 27.87 -13.50 -5.58
CA SER A 158 27.17 -12.62 -4.62
C SER A 158 28.17 -11.77 -3.81
N LYS A 159 29.33 -12.35 -3.45
CA LYS A 159 30.43 -11.65 -2.81
C LYS A 159 30.98 -10.52 -3.68
N SER A 160 31.17 -10.76 -4.97
CA SER A 160 31.63 -9.74 -5.92
C SER A 160 30.67 -8.55 -5.98
N VAL A 161 29.36 -8.80 -6.00
CA VAL A 161 28.35 -7.74 -5.99
C VAL A 161 28.39 -6.94 -4.68
N LEU A 162 28.46 -7.62 -3.55
CA LEU A 162 28.54 -6.96 -2.23
C LEU A 162 29.83 -6.12 -2.09
N LEU A 163 30.97 -6.60 -2.57
CA LEU A 163 32.24 -5.85 -2.54
C LEU A 163 32.19 -4.59 -3.41
N LYS A 164 31.57 -4.66 -4.60
CA LYS A 164 31.35 -3.46 -5.43
C LYS A 164 30.49 -2.44 -4.71
N TYR A 165 29.42 -2.88 -4.03
CA TYR A 165 28.57 -2.00 -3.23
C TYR A 165 29.36 -1.34 -2.10
N ILE A 166 30.12 -2.12 -1.33
CA ILE A 166 30.92 -1.57 -0.22
C ILE A 166 31.93 -0.55 -0.73
N SER A 167 32.59 -0.81 -1.88
CA SER A 167 33.50 0.15 -2.51
C SER A 167 32.79 1.47 -2.82
N GLN A 168 31.63 1.40 -3.48
CA GLN A 168 30.84 2.58 -3.83
C GLN A 168 30.30 3.30 -2.57
N TYR A 169 29.86 2.55 -1.54
CA TYR A 169 29.38 3.11 -0.28
C TYR A 169 30.47 3.86 0.47
N MET A 170 31.69 3.32 0.51
CA MET A 170 32.85 3.97 1.14
C MET A 170 33.27 5.26 0.42
N MET A 171 33.05 5.35 -0.89
CA MET A 171 33.32 6.56 -1.68
C MET A 171 32.23 7.62 -1.51
N SER A 172 31.02 7.22 -1.09
CA SER A 172 29.92 8.13 -0.83
C SER A 172 30.10 8.79 0.54
N GLU A 173 29.92 10.12 0.64
CA GLU A 173 29.99 10.86 1.91
C GLU A 173 28.73 10.71 2.77
N LYS A 174 28.24 9.49 2.93
CA LYS A 174 27.09 9.22 3.80
C LYS A 174 27.49 9.36 5.27
N THR A 175 26.67 10.04 6.06
CA THR A 175 26.90 10.20 7.51
C THR A 175 26.57 8.90 8.23
N GLY A 176 27.56 8.34 8.92
CA GLY A 176 27.44 7.07 9.65
C GLY A 176 27.71 5.83 8.81
N TRP A 177 27.93 4.69 9.49
CA TRP A 177 28.23 3.40 8.87
C TRP A 177 27.05 2.45 9.03
N PHE A 178 26.05 2.56 8.15
CA PHE A 178 24.84 1.73 8.14
C PHE A 178 24.57 1.12 6.76
N PRO A 179 25.49 0.31 6.19
CA PRO A 179 25.38 -0.19 4.82
C PRO A 179 24.14 -1.09 4.61
N LYS A 180 23.76 -1.89 5.62
CA LYS A 180 22.56 -2.74 5.56
C LYS A 180 21.28 -1.92 5.40
N ASN A 181 21.13 -0.86 6.16
CA ASN A 181 19.96 0.02 6.08
C ASN A 181 19.91 0.77 4.74
N ASP A 182 21.07 1.18 4.22
CA ASP A 182 21.16 1.81 2.90
C ASP A 182 20.71 0.87 1.79
N ILE A 183 21.20 -0.39 1.80
CA ILE A 183 20.74 -1.42 0.85
C ILE A 183 19.23 -1.60 0.96
N TYR A 184 18.72 -1.78 2.18
CA TYR A 184 17.29 -2.01 2.40
C TYR A 184 16.45 -0.88 1.80
N ASN A 185 16.76 0.37 2.15
CA ASN A 185 16.00 1.54 1.72
C ASN A 185 16.00 1.73 0.19
N GLU A 186 17.15 1.52 -0.47
CA GLU A 186 17.22 1.66 -1.92
C GLU A 186 16.56 0.46 -2.64
N VAL A 187 16.78 -0.75 -2.14
CA VAL A 187 16.14 -1.97 -2.69
C VAL A 187 14.62 -1.92 -2.52
N GLU A 188 14.11 -1.43 -1.39
CA GLU A 188 12.67 -1.29 -1.16
C GLU A 188 12.02 -0.34 -2.17
N LYS A 189 12.64 0.81 -2.48
CA LYS A 189 12.15 1.73 -3.53
C LYS A 189 12.05 1.03 -4.89
N VAL A 190 13.09 0.28 -5.24
CA VAL A 190 13.16 -0.48 -6.50
C VAL A 190 12.10 -1.58 -6.52
N PHE A 191 11.91 -2.30 -5.41
CA PHE A 191 10.94 -3.37 -5.23
C PHE A 191 9.50 -2.88 -5.44
N VAL A 192 9.11 -1.80 -4.75
CA VAL A 192 7.78 -1.19 -4.88
C VAL A 192 7.53 -0.71 -6.32
N LYS A 193 8.53 -0.09 -6.95
CA LYS A 193 8.35 0.45 -8.31
C LYS A 193 8.30 -0.66 -9.36
N SER A 194 9.12 -1.70 -9.23
CA SER A 194 9.08 -2.89 -10.09
C SER A 194 7.70 -3.57 -10.00
N GLY A 195 7.18 -3.77 -8.78
CA GLY A 195 5.84 -4.30 -8.55
C GLY A 195 4.76 -3.45 -9.21
N ASN A 196 4.79 -2.13 -9.01
CA ASN A 196 3.80 -1.20 -9.59
C ASN A 196 3.84 -1.13 -11.12
N SER A 197 5.03 -1.27 -11.74
CA SER A 197 5.19 -1.22 -13.19
C SER A 197 4.96 -2.55 -13.88
N GLY A 198 5.03 -3.66 -13.15
CA GLY A 198 4.96 -5.02 -13.67
C GLY A 198 6.19 -5.45 -14.48
N LYS A 199 7.22 -4.63 -14.60
CA LYS A 199 8.42 -4.87 -15.43
C LYS A 199 9.62 -5.26 -14.58
N LYS A 200 10.50 -6.06 -15.15
CA LYS A 200 11.78 -6.44 -14.53
C LYS A 200 12.77 -5.29 -14.57
N ILE A 201 13.65 -5.23 -13.57
CA ILE A 201 14.75 -4.26 -13.53
C ILE A 201 15.89 -4.76 -14.42
N ALA A 202 16.54 -3.84 -15.13
CA ALA A 202 17.73 -4.13 -15.90
C ALA A 202 18.93 -4.40 -14.95
N ALA A 203 19.75 -5.38 -15.29
CA ALA A 203 20.99 -5.64 -14.55
C ALA A 203 21.96 -4.46 -14.69
N GLY A 204 22.76 -4.23 -13.66
CA GLY A 204 23.77 -3.18 -13.65
C GLY A 204 24.88 -3.43 -14.67
N GLN A 205 25.45 -2.34 -15.18
CA GLN A 205 26.65 -2.44 -16.02
C GLN A 205 27.89 -2.54 -15.11
N SER A 206 28.79 -3.43 -15.44
CA SER A 206 30.03 -3.59 -14.69
C SER A 206 31.02 -2.44 -14.98
N GLY A 207 31.83 -2.06 -13.99
CA GLY A 207 32.93 -1.12 -14.19
C GLY A 207 32.64 0.35 -13.84
N PHE A 208 31.68 0.61 -12.93
CA PHE A 208 31.37 1.98 -12.49
C PHE A 208 32.61 2.73 -11.97
N ASP A 209 33.35 2.16 -11.01
CA ASP A 209 34.52 2.83 -10.40
C ASP A 209 35.63 3.09 -11.40
N SER A 210 35.99 2.08 -12.22
CA SER A 210 37.05 2.22 -13.22
C SER A 210 36.66 3.17 -14.36
N GLY A 211 35.41 3.12 -14.80
CA GLY A 211 34.88 4.01 -15.82
C GLY A 211 34.80 5.47 -15.36
N LEU A 212 34.44 5.69 -14.08
CA LEU A 212 34.40 7.03 -13.47
C LEU A 212 35.83 7.57 -13.33
N ALA A 213 36.74 6.76 -12.79
CA ALA A 213 38.16 7.12 -12.60
C ALA A 213 38.82 7.54 -13.93
N MET A 214 38.64 6.76 -15.00
CA MET A 214 39.19 7.06 -16.31
C MET A 214 38.72 8.40 -16.85
N ARG A 215 37.42 8.71 -16.74
CA ARG A 215 36.85 9.98 -17.18
C ARG A 215 37.30 11.15 -16.32
N ALA A 216 37.35 10.95 -15.01
CA ALA A 216 37.87 11.96 -14.08
C ALA A 216 39.33 12.35 -14.40
N ASP A 217 40.18 11.36 -14.65
CA ASP A 217 41.59 11.61 -15.03
C ASP A 217 41.69 12.39 -16.36
N GLY A 218 40.81 12.13 -17.31
CA GLY A 218 40.74 12.89 -18.56
C GLY A 218 40.44 14.38 -18.32
N ILE A 219 39.48 14.66 -17.45
CA ILE A 219 39.12 16.04 -17.07
C ILE A 219 40.26 16.72 -16.31
N VAL A 220 40.85 16.04 -15.34
CA VAL A 220 41.99 16.57 -14.58
C VAL A 220 43.14 16.97 -15.47
N LYS A 221 43.56 16.07 -16.40
CA LYS A 221 44.66 16.35 -17.34
C LYS A 221 44.36 17.56 -18.23
N LYS A 222 43.13 17.70 -18.73
CA LYS A 222 42.73 18.85 -19.53
C LYS A 222 42.67 20.14 -18.72
N ALA A 223 42.22 20.10 -17.47
CA ALA A 223 42.20 21.22 -16.55
C ALA A 223 43.61 21.70 -16.20
N GLU A 224 44.55 20.78 -15.95
CA GLU A 224 45.97 21.09 -15.74
C GLU A 224 46.58 21.73 -16.99
N LEU A 225 46.25 21.20 -18.18
CA LEU A 225 46.75 21.78 -19.46
C LEU A 225 46.19 23.20 -19.67
N PHE A 226 44.89 23.43 -19.35
CA PHE A 226 44.23 24.70 -19.42
C PHE A 226 44.92 25.74 -18.51
N LEU A 227 45.21 25.36 -17.25
CA LEU A 227 45.91 26.22 -16.29
C LEU A 227 47.33 26.54 -16.74
N LYS A 228 48.04 25.57 -17.32
CA LYS A 228 49.40 25.76 -17.82
C LYS A 228 49.50 26.72 -19.01
N LYS A 229 48.50 26.66 -19.93
CA LYS A 229 48.54 27.42 -21.18
C LYS A 229 47.83 28.78 -21.10
N PHE A 230 46.70 28.84 -20.34
CA PHE A 230 45.73 29.92 -20.46
C PHE A 230 45.34 30.59 -19.13
N ALA A 231 46.09 30.39 -18.04
CA ALA A 231 45.82 31.02 -16.75
C ALA A 231 46.19 32.53 -16.71
N GLY A 232 45.62 33.29 -17.63
CA GLY A 232 45.81 34.73 -17.72
C GLY A 232 44.76 35.54 -16.93
N PRO A 233 45.07 36.80 -16.61
CA PRO A 233 44.20 37.71 -15.84
C PRO A 233 42.93 38.10 -16.60
N GLU A 234 42.84 37.79 -17.89
CA GLU A 234 41.73 38.10 -18.79
C GLU A 234 40.53 37.20 -18.59
N ILE A 235 40.75 35.96 -18.08
CA ILE A 235 39.70 34.98 -17.79
C ILE A 235 39.03 35.27 -16.45
N TYR A 236 37.76 35.02 -16.37
CA TYR A 236 36.99 35.23 -15.16
C TYR A 236 37.47 34.31 -14.03
N SER A 237 37.65 34.86 -12.82
CA SER A 237 38.22 34.15 -11.69
C SER A 237 37.50 32.84 -11.34
N ASN A 238 36.21 32.76 -11.57
CA ASN A 238 35.42 31.54 -11.30
C ASN A 238 35.78 30.36 -12.21
N CYS A 239 36.12 30.63 -13.50
CA CYS A 239 36.56 29.59 -14.44
C CYS A 239 37.96 29.08 -14.04
N LEU A 240 38.88 30.01 -13.68
CA LEU A 240 40.22 29.64 -13.20
C LEU A 240 40.17 28.85 -11.90
N LYS A 241 39.33 29.28 -10.93
CA LYS A 241 39.13 28.55 -9.68
C LYS A 241 38.54 27.15 -9.94
N ALA A 242 37.60 26.99 -10.88
CA ALA A 242 37.06 25.69 -11.22
C ALA A 242 38.13 24.73 -11.76
N ALA A 243 38.97 25.22 -12.70
CA ALA A 243 40.11 24.43 -13.21
C ALA A 243 41.15 24.11 -12.11
N GLN A 244 41.46 25.06 -11.23
CA GLN A 244 42.36 24.85 -10.07
C GLN A 244 41.77 23.79 -9.11
N THR A 245 40.47 23.88 -8.80
CA THR A 245 39.79 22.89 -7.93
C THR A 245 39.85 21.50 -8.53
N ALA A 246 39.63 21.38 -9.85
CA ALA A 246 39.70 20.08 -10.55
C ALA A 246 41.12 19.50 -10.52
N ALA A 247 42.13 20.33 -10.76
CA ALA A 247 43.55 19.95 -10.71
C ALA A 247 44.01 19.56 -9.29
N GLN A 248 43.55 20.27 -8.25
CA GLN A 248 43.93 20.02 -6.85
C GLN A 248 43.23 18.81 -6.23
N LYS A 249 41.91 18.74 -6.34
CA LYS A 249 41.10 17.65 -5.76
C LYS A 249 41.09 16.38 -6.63
N ARG A 250 41.56 16.48 -7.87
CA ARG A 250 41.69 15.35 -8.80
C ARG A 250 40.41 14.49 -8.87
N ARG A 251 40.59 13.18 -8.76
CA ARG A 251 39.47 12.20 -8.86
C ARG A 251 38.38 12.43 -7.83
N GLU A 252 38.73 12.81 -6.59
CA GLU A 252 37.79 12.96 -5.48
C GLU A 252 36.63 13.93 -5.80
N LEU A 253 36.94 14.99 -6.57
CA LEU A 253 35.94 15.97 -6.98
C LEU A 253 34.82 15.35 -7.83
N PHE A 254 35.12 14.30 -8.59
CA PHE A 254 34.22 13.72 -9.59
C PHE A 254 33.45 12.49 -9.09
N TYR A 255 33.73 12.03 -7.88
CA TYR A 255 32.94 10.98 -7.22
C TYR A 255 31.63 11.50 -6.61
N SER A 256 31.54 12.82 -6.38
CA SER A 256 30.33 13.48 -5.89
C SER A 256 29.92 14.60 -6.86
N PRO A 257 28.96 14.36 -7.76
CA PRO A 257 28.58 15.30 -8.81
C PRO A 257 28.15 16.70 -8.32
N ASP A 258 27.60 16.77 -7.11
CA ASP A 258 27.21 18.02 -6.44
C ASP A 258 28.41 18.92 -6.11
N LYS A 259 29.62 18.36 -6.08
CA LYS A 259 30.87 19.10 -5.84
C LYS A 259 31.54 19.61 -7.11
N ILE A 260 31.10 19.18 -8.29
CA ILE A 260 31.63 19.64 -9.56
C ILE A 260 31.36 21.15 -9.72
N PRO A 261 32.41 21.97 -9.97
CA PRO A 261 32.23 23.41 -10.08
C PRO A 261 31.25 23.82 -11.17
N LYS A 262 30.23 24.60 -10.82
CA LYS A 262 29.18 25.04 -11.74
C LYS A 262 29.69 25.86 -12.95
N ALA A 263 30.91 26.39 -12.87
CA ALA A 263 31.55 27.06 -13.97
C ALA A 263 31.72 26.16 -15.22
N PHE A 264 31.86 24.83 -15.05
CA PHE A 264 31.93 23.87 -16.15
C PHE A 264 30.61 23.68 -16.90
N ALA A 265 29.49 24.17 -16.36
CA ALA A 265 28.21 24.14 -17.08
C ALA A 265 28.09 25.24 -18.15
N ALA A 266 28.89 26.31 -18.08
CA ALA A 266 28.81 27.46 -18.94
C ALA A 266 30.05 27.62 -19.83
N ALA A 267 29.93 28.35 -20.93
CA ALA A 267 31.06 28.74 -21.79
C ALA A 267 32.10 29.54 -20.99
N LEU A 268 33.33 29.52 -21.48
CA LEU A 268 34.42 30.30 -20.85
C LEU A 268 34.06 31.79 -20.85
N LYS A 269 34.16 32.41 -19.68
CA LYS A 269 33.85 33.83 -19.50
C LYS A 269 35.12 34.66 -19.37
N TYR A 270 35.16 35.75 -20.15
CA TYR A 270 36.25 36.72 -20.15
C TYR A 270 35.81 37.97 -19.39
N LYS A 271 36.78 38.70 -18.84
CA LYS A 271 36.55 40.02 -18.25
C LYS A 271 36.13 41.02 -19.29
N LYS A 272 35.41 42.05 -18.87
CA LYS A 272 34.91 43.10 -19.72
C LYS A 272 36.12 43.75 -20.48
N ASN A 273 36.09 43.83 -21.80
CA ASN A 273 37.13 44.29 -22.70
C ASN A 273 38.32 43.35 -23.00
N ALA A 274 38.27 42.09 -22.56
CA ALA A 274 39.27 41.09 -22.94
C ALA A 274 38.93 40.49 -24.30
N VAL A 275 39.92 40.23 -25.14
CA VAL A 275 39.77 39.55 -26.42
C VAL A 275 39.66 38.06 -26.18
N PRO A 276 38.60 37.38 -26.64
CA PRO A 276 38.47 35.92 -26.46
C PRO A 276 39.60 35.17 -27.19
N ASP A 277 40.23 34.22 -26.51
CA ASP A 277 41.21 33.32 -27.11
C ASP A 277 40.46 32.03 -27.56
N GLU A 278 40.43 31.80 -28.89
CA GLU A 278 39.74 30.66 -29.50
C GLU A 278 40.31 29.30 -29.02
N ALA A 279 41.63 29.22 -28.81
CA ALA A 279 42.25 27.99 -28.33
C ALA A 279 41.91 27.70 -26.86
N ALA A 280 41.82 28.77 -26.03
CA ALA A 280 41.35 28.64 -24.64
C ALA A 280 39.89 28.23 -24.57
N GLN A 281 39.02 28.81 -25.45
CA GLN A 281 37.62 28.45 -25.56
C GLN A 281 37.45 27.01 -26.00
N ALA A 282 38.18 26.57 -27.03
CA ALA A 282 38.13 25.21 -27.54
C ALA A 282 38.51 24.16 -26.45
N LEU A 283 39.59 24.42 -25.70
CA LEU A 283 40.01 23.51 -24.62
C LEU A 283 39.01 23.52 -23.46
N TRP A 284 38.43 24.68 -23.15
CA TRP A 284 37.36 24.75 -22.13
C TRP A 284 36.12 23.98 -22.57
N ASP A 285 35.72 24.03 -23.80
CA ASP A 285 34.60 23.29 -24.37
C ASP A 285 34.87 21.79 -24.40
N GLU A 286 36.15 21.37 -24.64
CA GLU A 286 36.54 19.97 -24.44
C GLU A 286 36.36 19.53 -22.99
N ILE A 287 36.76 20.33 -21.97
CA ILE A 287 36.57 20.01 -20.57
C ILE A 287 35.07 19.87 -20.26
N ARG A 288 34.25 20.80 -20.74
CA ARG A 288 32.80 20.79 -20.57
C ARG A 288 32.19 19.51 -21.16
N ASN A 289 32.59 19.12 -22.35
CA ASN A 289 32.11 17.90 -23.01
C ASN A 289 32.50 16.64 -22.20
N GLU A 290 33.72 16.59 -21.66
CA GLU A 290 34.12 15.48 -20.79
C GLU A 290 33.36 15.46 -19.47
N VAL A 291 33.10 16.61 -18.86
CA VAL A 291 32.24 16.71 -17.64
C VAL A 291 30.83 16.24 -17.97
N SER A 292 30.25 16.66 -19.10
CA SER A 292 28.93 16.18 -19.54
C SER A 292 28.90 14.67 -19.73
N ARG A 293 29.92 14.08 -20.37
CA ARG A 293 30.05 12.61 -20.55
C ARG A 293 30.22 11.89 -19.21
N LEU A 294 30.95 12.48 -18.27
CA LEU A 294 31.11 11.92 -16.92
C LEU A 294 29.77 11.94 -16.18
N CYS A 295 29.04 13.05 -16.24
CA CYS A 295 27.72 13.17 -15.61
C CYS A 295 26.70 12.17 -16.20
N MET A 296 26.69 11.99 -17.53
CA MET A 296 25.85 10.99 -18.19
C MET A 296 26.23 9.57 -17.77
N PHE A 297 27.54 9.25 -17.74
CA PHE A 297 28.03 7.96 -17.25
C PHE A 297 27.64 7.71 -15.79
N TYR A 298 27.81 8.71 -14.92
CA TYR A 298 27.41 8.63 -13.52
C TYR A 298 25.92 8.38 -13.39
N ALA A 299 25.09 9.17 -14.09
CA ALA A 299 23.64 9.06 -14.07
C ALA A 299 23.16 7.65 -14.43
N SER A 300 23.71 7.07 -15.49
CA SER A 300 23.28 5.77 -16.03
C SER A 300 23.80 4.57 -15.22
N ASN A 301 24.87 4.72 -14.45
CA ASN A 301 25.55 3.56 -13.84
C ASN A 301 25.55 3.57 -12.31
N TYR A 302 25.21 4.69 -11.65
CA TYR A 302 25.26 4.81 -10.19
C TYR A 302 24.40 3.74 -9.48
N TYR A 303 23.20 3.48 -9.99
CA TYR A 303 22.30 2.48 -9.43
C TYR A 303 22.55 1.05 -9.92
N GLY A 304 23.56 0.83 -10.78
CA GLY A 304 23.85 -0.50 -11.33
C GLY A 304 24.08 -1.56 -10.24
N VAL A 305 24.86 -1.20 -9.20
CA VAL A 305 25.12 -2.12 -8.08
C VAL A 305 23.84 -2.40 -7.27
N TYR A 306 23.00 -1.40 -7.06
CA TYR A 306 21.71 -1.61 -6.39
C TYR A 306 20.76 -2.47 -7.21
N SER A 307 20.80 -2.35 -8.54
CA SER A 307 20.05 -3.22 -9.45
C SER A 307 20.50 -4.68 -9.32
N ASP A 308 21.80 -4.92 -9.29
CA ASP A 308 22.36 -6.27 -9.15
C ASP A 308 22.01 -6.89 -7.79
N ILE A 309 22.09 -6.10 -6.71
CA ILE A 309 21.68 -6.52 -5.36
C ILE A 309 20.18 -6.83 -5.35
N TYR A 310 19.36 -5.92 -5.91
CA TYR A 310 17.91 -6.10 -5.99
C TYR A 310 17.56 -7.42 -6.68
N LEU A 311 18.17 -7.74 -7.82
CA LEU A 311 17.89 -8.98 -8.55
C LEU A 311 18.21 -10.25 -7.75
N LYS A 312 19.25 -10.20 -6.88
CA LYS A 312 19.58 -11.31 -5.98
C LYS A 312 18.58 -11.43 -4.83
N ILE A 313 18.20 -10.29 -4.23
CA ILE A 313 17.22 -10.25 -3.13
C ILE A 313 15.83 -10.66 -3.64
N ASP A 314 15.43 -10.22 -4.85
CA ASP A 314 14.14 -10.55 -5.45
C ASP A 314 14.01 -12.06 -5.70
N ALA A 315 15.09 -12.73 -6.13
CA ALA A 315 15.10 -14.18 -6.30
C ALA A 315 14.90 -14.93 -4.95
N GLU A 316 15.57 -14.50 -3.88
CA GLU A 316 15.40 -15.06 -2.53
C GLU A 316 13.99 -14.78 -1.97
N PHE A 317 13.49 -13.58 -2.23
CA PHE A 317 12.14 -13.17 -1.82
C PHE A 317 11.07 -14.02 -2.50
N GLU A 318 11.16 -14.22 -3.83
CA GLU A 318 10.23 -15.08 -4.57
C GLU A 318 10.28 -16.54 -4.11
N ALA A 319 11.48 -17.06 -3.84
CA ALA A 319 11.62 -18.41 -3.33
C ALA A 319 10.96 -18.59 -1.95
N ALA A 320 11.13 -17.62 -1.05
CA ALA A 320 10.49 -17.63 0.27
C ALA A 320 8.96 -17.48 0.14
N ALA A 321 8.47 -16.54 -0.67
CA ALA A 321 7.04 -16.32 -0.88
C ALA A 321 6.35 -17.56 -1.46
N LYS A 322 6.99 -18.25 -2.42
CA LYS A 322 6.47 -19.49 -3.02
C LYS A 322 6.39 -20.62 -1.98
N LYS A 323 7.39 -20.74 -1.11
CA LYS A 323 7.41 -21.75 -0.04
C LYS A 323 6.27 -21.57 0.96
N ASP A 324 5.95 -20.31 1.27
CA ASP A 324 4.92 -19.96 2.26
C ASP A 324 3.53 -19.76 1.62
N GLU A 325 3.39 -20.04 0.30
CA GLU A 325 2.16 -19.83 -0.49
C GLU A 325 1.63 -18.39 -0.41
N LEU A 326 2.53 -17.41 -0.36
CA LEU A 326 2.20 -16.00 -0.26
C LEU A 326 2.32 -15.30 -1.62
N VAL A 327 1.40 -14.35 -1.87
CA VAL A 327 1.50 -13.37 -2.95
C VAL A 327 1.29 -11.99 -2.33
N PHE A 328 2.23 -11.09 -2.54
CA PHE A 328 2.14 -9.75 -1.98
C PHE A 328 1.33 -8.82 -2.87
N LEU A 329 0.55 -7.94 -2.25
CA LEU A 329 -0.38 -7.07 -2.95
C LEU A 329 0.28 -6.23 -4.07
N HIS A 330 1.51 -5.72 -3.82
CA HIS A 330 2.25 -4.95 -4.81
C HIS A 330 2.81 -5.82 -5.95
N ASP A 331 3.02 -7.14 -5.73
CA ASP A 331 3.55 -8.06 -6.72
C ASP A 331 2.45 -8.66 -7.63
N ILE A 332 1.18 -8.48 -7.26
CA ILE A 332 0.04 -8.92 -8.06
C ILE A 332 0.12 -8.37 -9.49
N ASN A 333 0.48 -7.10 -9.64
CA ASN A 333 0.61 -6.47 -10.95
C ASN A 333 1.73 -7.12 -11.79
N ARG A 334 2.89 -7.42 -11.20
CA ARG A 334 4.02 -8.09 -11.89
C ARG A 334 3.63 -9.50 -12.36
N LYS A 335 2.98 -10.26 -11.49
CA LYS A 335 2.47 -11.60 -11.82
C LYS A 335 1.36 -11.56 -12.86
N ALA A 336 0.49 -10.55 -12.80
CA ALA A 336 -0.52 -10.31 -13.81
C ALA A 336 0.08 -9.98 -15.19
N MET A 337 1.16 -9.17 -15.25
CA MET A 337 1.86 -8.88 -16.51
C MET A 337 2.50 -10.13 -17.10
N THR A 338 3.12 -10.98 -16.29
CA THR A 338 3.65 -12.27 -16.76
C THR A 338 2.55 -13.12 -17.39
N LEU A 339 1.34 -13.09 -16.82
CA LEU A 339 0.18 -13.76 -17.39
C LEU A 339 -0.28 -13.11 -18.71
N PHE A 340 -0.35 -11.77 -18.74
CA PHE A 340 -0.91 -11.02 -19.88
C PHE A 340 0.04 -10.92 -21.08
N GLU A 341 1.36 -10.90 -20.86
CA GLU A 341 2.38 -10.83 -21.93
C GLU A 341 2.86 -12.22 -22.37
N GLY A 342 2.59 -13.26 -21.57
CA GLY A 342 3.00 -14.63 -21.86
C GLY A 342 2.36 -15.18 -23.13
N SER A 343 3.18 -15.82 -23.98
CA SER A 343 2.76 -16.48 -25.23
C SER A 343 2.14 -17.88 -25.00
N GLY A 344 1.73 -18.21 -23.77
CA GLY A 344 1.18 -19.52 -23.42
C GLY A 344 -0.19 -19.82 -24.06
N ALA A 345 -0.40 -21.04 -24.53
CA ALA A 345 -1.63 -21.49 -25.20
C ALA A 345 -2.90 -21.40 -24.32
N ALA A 346 -2.77 -21.31 -22.99
CA ALA A 346 -3.92 -21.25 -22.08
C ALA A 346 -4.58 -19.86 -21.98
N MET A 347 -3.86 -18.79 -22.34
CA MET A 347 -4.37 -17.43 -22.22
C MET A 347 -5.54 -17.09 -23.14
N PRO A 348 -5.56 -17.47 -24.41
CA PRO A 348 -6.69 -17.21 -25.29
C PRO A 348 -8.00 -17.78 -24.74
N GLU A 349 -7.97 -18.94 -24.10
CA GLU A 349 -9.18 -19.58 -23.54
C GLU A 349 -9.74 -18.82 -22.33
N VAL A 350 -8.88 -18.32 -21.42
CA VAL A 350 -9.31 -17.52 -20.27
C VAL A 350 -9.93 -16.20 -20.73
N TYR A 351 -9.28 -15.52 -21.70
CA TYR A 351 -9.82 -14.29 -22.28
C TYR A 351 -11.17 -14.55 -22.94
N TYR A 352 -11.28 -15.62 -23.73
CA TYR A 352 -12.52 -15.99 -24.40
C TYR A 352 -13.66 -16.28 -23.40
N ARG A 353 -13.42 -17.11 -22.38
CA ARG A 353 -14.41 -17.44 -21.34
C ARG A 353 -14.86 -16.21 -20.56
N LEU A 354 -13.95 -15.31 -20.21
CA LEU A 354 -14.29 -14.07 -19.50
C LEU A 354 -15.01 -13.07 -20.39
N SER A 355 -14.66 -12.95 -21.68
CA SER A 355 -15.34 -12.08 -22.63
C SER A 355 -16.75 -12.57 -22.97
N GLU A 356 -17.00 -13.89 -22.95
CA GLU A 356 -18.34 -14.44 -23.03
C GLU A 356 -19.18 -14.12 -21.80
N LYS A 357 -18.54 -14.13 -20.61
CA LYS A 357 -19.20 -13.81 -19.34
C LYS A 357 -19.50 -12.32 -19.22
N TYR A 358 -18.53 -11.45 -19.51
CA TYR A 358 -18.63 -10.01 -19.32
C TYR A 358 -18.70 -9.27 -20.65
N LYS A 359 -19.88 -8.78 -21.02
CA LYS A 359 -20.10 -8.01 -22.25
C LYS A 359 -20.04 -6.49 -22.02
N HIS A 360 -20.40 -6.03 -20.82
CA HIS A 360 -20.47 -4.60 -20.51
C HIS A 360 -19.52 -4.26 -19.39
N PHE A 361 -18.52 -3.46 -19.70
CA PHE A 361 -17.51 -2.98 -18.74
C PHE A 361 -17.79 -1.55 -18.36
N LEU A 362 -17.87 -1.31 -17.05
CA LEU A 362 -17.99 0.03 -16.45
C LEU A 362 -16.82 0.26 -15.50
N ILE A 363 -16.05 1.35 -15.68
CA ILE A 363 -14.90 1.65 -14.81
C ILE A 363 -15.08 3.04 -14.22
N ASP A 364 -15.03 3.11 -12.88
CA ASP A 364 -15.00 4.38 -12.12
C ASP A 364 -13.56 4.79 -11.81
N GLU A 365 -13.36 6.11 -11.64
CA GLU A 365 -12.05 6.71 -11.33
C GLU A 365 -10.93 6.21 -12.26
N PHE A 366 -11.21 6.12 -13.56
CA PHE A 366 -10.32 5.50 -14.55
C PHE A 366 -8.91 6.12 -14.61
N GLN A 367 -8.75 7.39 -14.22
CA GLN A 367 -7.46 8.07 -14.14
C GLN A 367 -6.51 7.50 -13.07
N ASP A 368 -7.00 6.63 -12.18
CA ASP A 368 -6.17 5.96 -11.17
C ASP A 368 -5.71 4.56 -11.62
N THR A 369 -6.15 4.12 -12.81
CA THR A 369 -5.75 2.82 -13.37
C THR A 369 -4.27 2.83 -13.73
N SER A 370 -3.56 1.76 -13.35
CA SER A 370 -2.15 1.61 -13.72
C SER A 370 -2.00 1.08 -15.16
N PRO A 371 -0.85 1.33 -15.84
CA PRO A 371 -0.57 0.75 -17.15
C PRO A 371 -0.71 -0.78 -17.20
N VAL A 372 -0.34 -1.44 -16.11
CA VAL A 372 -0.46 -2.90 -15.96
C VAL A 372 -1.90 -3.36 -15.90
N GLN A 373 -2.69 -2.71 -15.04
CA GLN A 373 -4.12 -2.98 -14.93
C GLN A 373 -4.84 -2.72 -16.28
N TRP A 374 -4.46 -1.64 -16.96
CA TRP A 374 -4.98 -1.31 -18.27
C TRP A 374 -4.63 -2.37 -19.33
N ALA A 375 -3.35 -2.79 -19.39
CA ALA A 375 -2.91 -3.81 -20.33
C ALA A 375 -3.69 -5.13 -20.18
N GLY A 376 -3.97 -5.53 -18.94
CA GLY A 376 -4.80 -6.71 -18.65
C GLY A 376 -6.25 -6.55 -19.10
N ILE A 377 -6.88 -5.43 -18.73
CA ILE A 377 -8.29 -5.18 -19.03
C ILE A 377 -8.50 -4.95 -20.52
N LYS A 378 -7.57 -4.25 -21.21
CA LYS A 378 -7.67 -3.90 -22.62
C LYS A 378 -7.99 -5.11 -23.52
N ARG A 379 -7.28 -6.23 -23.33
CA ARG A 379 -7.51 -7.45 -24.14
C ARG A 379 -8.91 -8.02 -23.93
N PHE A 380 -9.42 -8.05 -22.68
CA PHE A 380 -10.81 -8.47 -22.45
C PHE A 380 -11.82 -7.54 -23.10
N LEU A 381 -11.52 -6.23 -23.08
CA LEU A 381 -12.38 -5.23 -23.73
C LEU A 381 -12.42 -5.40 -25.24
N GLU A 382 -11.28 -5.65 -25.88
CA GLU A 382 -11.19 -5.86 -27.33
C GLU A 382 -12.05 -7.06 -27.76
N GLU A 383 -11.95 -8.19 -27.08
CA GLU A 383 -12.77 -9.38 -27.32
C GLU A 383 -14.26 -9.13 -27.05
N SER A 384 -14.58 -8.51 -25.91
CA SER A 384 -15.96 -8.19 -25.56
C SER A 384 -16.61 -7.22 -26.55
N LEU A 385 -15.89 -6.20 -26.98
CA LEU A 385 -16.33 -5.23 -27.98
C LEU A 385 -16.52 -5.88 -29.35
N ALA A 386 -15.64 -6.80 -29.76
CA ALA A 386 -15.81 -7.60 -30.98
C ALA A 386 -17.09 -8.43 -30.93
N GLY A 387 -17.46 -8.99 -29.76
CA GLY A 387 -18.70 -9.70 -29.48
C GLY A 387 -19.95 -8.84 -29.30
N GLY A 388 -19.90 -7.52 -29.59
CA GLY A 388 -21.03 -6.58 -29.46
C GLY A 388 -21.22 -5.97 -28.07
N GLY A 389 -20.27 -6.11 -27.16
CA GLY A 389 -20.26 -5.51 -25.84
C GLY A 389 -20.03 -3.99 -25.85
N THR A 390 -19.99 -3.38 -24.66
CA THR A 390 -19.80 -1.93 -24.49
C THR A 390 -18.79 -1.63 -23.39
N PHE A 391 -18.07 -0.52 -23.57
CA PHE A 391 -17.13 0.03 -22.59
C PHE A 391 -17.56 1.43 -22.17
N PHE A 392 -17.76 1.62 -20.87
CA PHE A 392 -18.10 2.90 -20.27
C PHE A 392 -17.09 3.21 -19.18
N TYR A 393 -16.37 4.31 -19.28
CA TYR A 393 -15.47 4.73 -18.23
C TYR A 393 -15.65 6.18 -17.88
N VAL A 394 -15.49 6.48 -16.58
CA VAL A 394 -15.62 7.81 -16.03
C VAL A 394 -14.39 8.18 -15.20
N GLY A 395 -13.97 9.42 -15.33
CA GLY A 395 -12.81 9.89 -14.57
C GLY A 395 -12.55 11.38 -14.68
N ASP A 396 -11.52 11.83 -13.98
CA ASP A 396 -11.05 13.21 -13.97
C ASP A 396 -9.52 13.22 -13.79
N ALA A 397 -8.77 13.52 -14.83
CA ALA A 397 -7.31 13.58 -14.79
C ALA A 397 -6.78 14.53 -13.69
N LYS A 398 -7.55 15.59 -13.34
CA LYS A 398 -7.23 16.52 -12.25
C LYS A 398 -7.37 15.90 -10.84
N GLN A 399 -7.99 14.72 -10.73
CA GLN A 399 -8.13 13.97 -9.48
C GLN A 399 -7.21 12.73 -9.44
N ALA A 400 -6.27 12.59 -10.37
CA ALA A 400 -5.25 11.55 -10.34
C ALA A 400 -4.21 11.88 -9.27
N ILE A 401 -4.33 11.25 -8.09
CA ILE A 401 -3.46 11.46 -6.93
C ILE A 401 -2.81 10.18 -6.42
N TYR A 402 -2.92 9.07 -7.16
CA TYR A 402 -2.36 7.75 -6.81
C TYR A 402 -1.20 7.34 -7.74
N ASP A 403 -0.44 8.32 -8.26
CA ASP A 403 0.75 8.08 -9.08
C ASP A 403 1.79 7.21 -8.33
N PHE A 404 1.94 7.40 -7.03
CA PHE A 404 2.81 6.57 -6.17
C PHE A 404 2.39 5.08 -6.10
N ARG A 405 1.15 4.72 -6.50
CA ARG A 405 0.64 3.36 -6.66
C ARG A 405 0.67 2.88 -8.12
N GLY A 406 1.30 3.65 -9.00
CA GLY A 406 1.40 3.35 -10.41
C GLY A 406 0.20 3.80 -11.26
N GLY A 407 -0.76 4.54 -10.71
CA GLY A 407 -1.84 5.15 -11.48
C GLY A 407 -1.31 6.14 -12.53
N SER A 408 -1.93 6.19 -13.71
CA SER A 408 -1.52 7.08 -14.80
C SER A 408 -2.72 7.81 -15.38
N TRP A 409 -2.76 9.14 -15.20
CA TRP A 409 -3.78 9.99 -15.81
C TRP A 409 -3.75 9.96 -17.35
N GLU A 410 -2.61 9.69 -17.96
CA GLU A 410 -2.43 9.62 -19.40
C GLU A 410 -3.30 8.54 -20.04
N ILE A 411 -3.53 7.41 -19.32
CA ILE A 411 -4.36 6.30 -19.77
C ILE A 411 -5.78 6.77 -20.07
N PHE A 412 -6.29 7.74 -19.30
CA PHE A 412 -7.64 8.28 -19.50
C PHE A 412 -7.83 8.82 -20.93
N TYR A 413 -6.82 9.46 -21.48
CA TYR A 413 -6.86 10.03 -22.84
C TYR A 413 -6.44 9.03 -23.92
N LYS A 414 -5.52 8.11 -23.59
CA LYS A 414 -4.97 7.15 -24.57
C LYS A 414 -5.91 5.95 -24.81
N ALA A 415 -6.75 5.58 -23.86
CA ALA A 415 -7.56 4.37 -23.92
C ALA A 415 -8.41 4.25 -25.20
N VAL A 416 -9.06 5.33 -25.61
CA VAL A 416 -9.87 5.36 -26.85
C VAL A 416 -9.03 5.14 -28.11
N SER A 417 -7.86 5.77 -28.19
CA SER A 417 -6.97 5.65 -29.37
C SER A 417 -6.26 4.30 -29.45
N GLU A 418 -6.08 3.64 -28.31
CA GLU A 418 -5.47 2.31 -28.23
C GLU A 418 -6.40 1.16 -28.56
N ILE A 419 -7.72 1.37 -28.43
CA ILE A 419 -8.73 0.38 -28.81
C ILE A 419 -9.16 0.67 -30.24
N SER A 420 -8.72 -0.16 -31.18
CA SER A 420 -8.84 0.04 -32.64
C SER A 420 -10.28 -0.12 -33.20
N LEU A 421 -11.30 0.37 -32.50
CA LEU A 421 -12.71 0.23 -32.92
C LEU A 421 -13.34 1.61 -33.22
N SER A 422 -14.15 1.69 -34.26
CA SER A 422 -14.99 2.84 -34.59
C SER A 422 -16.24 2.90 -33.71
N GLY A 423 -16.66 4.10 -33.32
CA GLY A 423 -17.90 4.34 -32.56
C GLY A 423 -17.67 4.71 -31.09
N ASN A 424 -16.86 5.74 -30.84
CA ASN A 424 -16.64 6.34 -29.53
C ASN A 424 -17.39 7.65 -29.36
N GLU A 425 -17.87 7.87 -28.15
CA GLU A 425 -18.52 9.09 -27.68
C GLU A 425 -17.76 9.64 -26.48
N ALA A 426 -17.39 10.92 -26.54
CA ALA A 426 -16.78 11.64 -25.43
C ALA A 426 -17.80 12.61 -24.82
N VAL A 427 -18.07 12.46 -23.53
CA VAL A 427 -19.01 13.29 -22.78
C VAL A 427 -18.27 14.09 -21.72
N VAL A 428 -18.52 15.38 -21.63
CA VAL A 428 -17.95 16.25 -20.58
C VAL A 428 -19.06 16.71 -19.65
N LEU A 429 -18.93 16.40 -18.35
CA LEU A 429 -19.87 16.81 -17.31
C LEU A 429 -19.45 18.17 -16.72
N GLY A 430 -20.05 19.24 -17.17
CA GLY A 430 -19.70 20.62 -16.80
C GLY A 430 -20.48 21.19 -15.61
N ARG A 431 -21.48 20.48 -15.03
CA ARG A 431 -22.30 21.02 -13.92
C ARG A 431 -21.88 20.43 -12.57
N ASN A 432 -21.65 21.30 -11.59
CA ASN A 432 -21.31 20.93 -10.23
C ASN A 432 -22.56 20.86 -9.35
N TYR A 433 -22.80 19.69 -8.74
CA TYR A 433 -23.91 19.43 -7.82
C TYR A 433 -23.49 19.42 -6.34
N ARG A 434 -22.16 19.42 -6.06
CA ARG A 434 -21.60 19.34 -4.72
C ARG A 434 -21.54 20.69 -4.02
N SER A 435 -20.82 21.62 -4.61
CA SER A 435 -20.41 22.86 -3.97
C SER A 435 -21.32 24.04 -4.30
N HIS A 436 -21.42 24.98 -3.38
CA HIS A 436 -22.08 26.25 -3.59
C HIS A 436 -21.32 27.14 -4.60
N LYS A 437 -22.03 28.10 -5.20
CA LYS A 437 -21.59 28.96 -6.31
C LYS A 437 -20.23 29.63 -6.05
N THR A 438 -20.07 30.24 -4.88
CA THR A 438 -18.83 30.98 -4.56
C THR A 438 -17.60 30.06 -4.61
N ILE A 439 -17.72 28.82 -4.13
CA ILE A 439 -16.64 27.82 -4.16
C ILE A 439 -16.35 27.39 -5.59
N VAL A 440 -17.40 27.16 -6.40
CA VAL A 440 -17.24 26.79 -7.82
C VAL A 440 -16.56 27.90 -8.60
N GLU A 441 -16.98 29.15 -8.42
CA GLU A 441 -16.40 30.34 -9.11
C GLU A 441 -14.94 30.56 -8.66
N PHE A 442 -14.65 30.38 -7.36
CA PHE A 442 -13.28 30.42 -6.86
C PHE A 442 -12.39 29.39 -7.53
N ASN A 443 -12.81 28.10 -7.54
CA ASN A 443 -12.07 27.03 -8.18
C ASN A 443 -11.92 27.25 -9.69
N ASN A 444 -12.95 27.73 -10.40
CA ASN A 444 -12.89 28.09 -11.81
C ASN A 444 -11.80 29.14 -12.08
N ARG A 445 -11.65 30.14 -11.19
CA ARG A 445 -10.62 31.18 -11.32
C ARG A 445 -9.22 30.63 -11.05
N VAL A 446 -9.06 29.85 -9.95
CA VAL A 446 -7.74 29.33 -9.56
C VAL A 446 -7.19 28.34 -10.60
N PHE A 447 -8.05 27.45 -11.10
CA PHE A 447 -7.69 26.40 -12.04
C PHE A 447 -8.02 26.76 -13.50
N SER A 448 -8.21 28.04 -13.83
CA SER A 448 -8.36 28.46 -15.23
C SER A 448 -7.05 28.31 -15.98
N ARG A 449 -7.15 28.08 -17.30
CA ARG A 449 -5.99 27.98 -18.18
C ARG A 449 -5.10 29.23 -18.06
N GLU A 450 -5.70 30.41 -18.11
CA GLU A 450 -5.01 31.68 -18.05
C GLU A 450 -4.22 31.87 -16.74
N ASN A 451 -4.81 31.45 -15.61
CA ASN A 451 -4.14 31.57 -14.32
C ASN A 451 -3.00 30.55 -14.20
N ILE A 452 -3.16 29.35 -14.75
CA ILE A 452 -2.10 28.33 -14.76
C ILE A 452 -0.95 28.75 -15.67
N GLU A 453 -1.22 29.26 -16.87
CA GLU A 453 -0.19 29.79 -17.77
C GLU A 453 0.57 30.96 -17.12
N ARG A 454 -0.14 31.88 -16.46
CA ARG A 454 0.48 32.95 -15.67
C ARG A 454 1.39 32.39 -14.57
N TYR A 455 0.87 31.44 -13.78
CA TYR A 455 1.61 30.80 -12.71
C TYR A 455 2.89 30.12 -13.22
N LEU A 456 2.82 29.42 -14.34
CA LEU A 456 3.98 28.74 -14.96
C LEU A 456 5.02 29.74 -15.46
N ASN A 457 4.61 30.84 -16.09
CA ASN A 457 5.51 31.90 -16.51
C ASN A 457 6.23 32.56 -15.33
N ASP A 458 5.49 32.84 -14.25
CA ASP A 458 6.05 33.38 -13.01
C ASP A 458 7.01 32.40 -12.32
N LEU A 459 6.78 31.07 -12.48
CA LEU A 459 7.58 30.00 -11.88
C LEU A 459 8.87 29.73 -12.64
N CYS A 460 8.81 29.65 -13.97
CA CYS A 460 9.90 29.19 -14.83
C CYS A 460 10.82 30.33 -15.28
N GLY A 461 10.30 31.52 -15.42
CA GLY A 461 11.08 32.69 -15.86
C GLY A 461 11.50 32.71 -17.35
N ASP A 462 11.29 31.62 -18.11
CA ASP A 462 11.55 31.50 -19.54
C ASP A 462 10.52 30.59 -20.23
N GLU A 463 10.23 30.87 -21.50
CA GLU A 463 9.22 30.17 -22.30
C GLU A 463 9.62 28.72 -22.64
N GLU A 464 10.92 28.43 -22.78
CA GLU A 464 11.41 27.09 -23.13
C GLU A 464 11.15 26.11 -21.97
N SER A 465 11.47 26.51 -20.74
CA SER A 465 11.16 25.74 -19.54
C SER A 465 9.65 25.58 -19.29
N ALA A 466 8.86 26.63 -19.58
CA ALA A 466 7.41 26.61 -19.50
C ALA A 466 6.78 25.59 -20.50
N GLY A 467 7.39 25.38 -21.65
CA GLY A 467 6.95 24.38 -22.64
C GLY A 467 6.89 22.93 -22.10
N CYS A 468 7.74 22.57 -21.13
CA CYS A 468 7.73 21.24 -20.50
C CYS A 468 6.45 20.94 -19.71
N TYR A 469 5.64 21.96 -19.39
CA TYR A 469 4.41 21.84 -18.60
C TYR A 469 3.12 21.83 -19.46
N GLY A 470 3.23 21.58 -20.77
CA GLY A 470 2.10 21.55 -21.70
C GLY A 470 0.98 20.60 -21.29
N ASP A 471 1.33 19.45 -20.71
CA ASP A 471 0.37 18.47 -20.22
C ASP A 471 -0.48 19.05 -19.06
N LEU A 472 0.12 19.83 -18.16
CA LEU A 472 -0.59 20.51 -17.07
C LEU A 472 -1.64 21.46 -17.60
N VAL A 473 -1.26 22.31 -18.57
CA VAL A 473 -2.16 23.26 -19.22
C VAL A 473 -3.31 22.52 -19.93
N THR A 474 -3.01 21.42 -20.60
CA THR A 474 -3.99 20.61 -21.34
C THR A 474 -5.02 19.98 -20.40
N VAL A 475 -4.58 19.33 -19.31
CA VAL A 475 -5.47 18.68 -18.32
C VAL A 475 -6.42 19.68 -17.66
N TYR A 476 -5.96 20.90 -17.38
CA TYR A 476 -6.76 21.93 -16.73
C TYR A 476 -7.55 22.83 -17.69
N SER A 477 -7.34 22.74 -19.02
CA SER A 477 -8.07 23.56 -20.00
C SER A 477 -9.61 23.41 -19.93
N HIS A 478 -10.09 22.25 -19.50
CA HIS A 478 -11.52 21.94 -19.35
C HIS A 478 -11.97 21.89 -17.87
N SER A 479 -11.39 22.69 -16.98
CA SER A 479 -11.70 22.71 -15.56
C SER A 479 -12.97 23.45 -15.19
N ARG A 480 -13.46 24.36 -16.07
CA ARG A 480 -14.59 25.26 -15.80
C ARG A 480 -15.89 24.49 -15.59
N GLN A 481 -16.56 24.76 -14.46
CA GLN A 481 -17.86 24.18 -14.12
C GLN A 481 -18.93 25.27 -13.94
N SER A 482 -20.20 24.91 -14.23
CA SER A 482 -21.37 25.70 -13.85
C SER A 482 -21.95 25.19 -12.54
N CYS A 483 -22.48 26.06 -11.69
CA CYS A 483 -23.13 25.67 -10.44
C CYS A 483 -24.57 25.19 -10.67
N HIS A 484 -25.03 24.25 -9.86
CA HIS A 484 -26.45 23.87 -9.83
C HIS A 484 -27.34 25.01 -9.28
N GLY A 485 -28.47 25.26 -9.89
CA GLY A 485 -29.33 26.42 -9.61
C GLY A 485 -29.77 26.58 -8.16
N ALA A 486 -29.91 25.49 -7.39
CA ALA A 486 -30.30 25.54 -5.97
C ALA A 486 -29.15 25.93 -5.01
N LYS A 487 -27.88 25.96 -5.46
CA LYS A 487 -26.70 26.21 -4.63
C LYS A 487 -26.04 27.58 -4.91
N GLN A 488 -26.74 28.69 -4.62
CA GLN A 488 -26.29 30.04 -5.02
C GLN A 488 -25.38 30.77 -4.01
N LYS A 489 -25.16 30.16 -2.83
CA LYS A 489 -24.44 30.79 -1.71
C LYS A 489 -22.98 30.31 -1.68
N GLY A 490 -22.37 30.30 -0.48
CA GLY A 490 -21.02 29.74 -0.22
C GLY A 490 -20.06 30.80 0.27
N TYR A 491 -18.98 30.32 0.93
CA TYR A 491 -17.94 31.19 1.46
C TYR A 491 -16.55 30.57 1.22
N VAL A 492 -15.59 31.43 0.89
CA VAL A 492 -14.17 31.06 0.73
C VAL A 492 -13.31 32.05 1.48
N GLU A 493 -12.41 31.56 2.33
CA GLU A 493 -11.42 32.37 3.01
C GLU A 493 -10.04 31.71 2.92
N ILE A 494 -9.09 32.37 2.29
CA ILE A 494 -7.71 31.95 2.20
C ILE A 494 -6.84 32.97 2.90
N LYS A 495 -6.06 32.55 3.88
CA LYS A 495 -5.12 33.40 4.60
C LYS A 495 -3.69 33.04 4.25
N ILE A 496 -2.91 34.01 3.80
CA ILE A 496 -1.49 33.85 3.48
C ILE A 496 -0.71 34.46 4.65
N LEU A 497 0.10 33.63 5.33
CA LEU A 497 0.90 34.06 6.48
C LEU A 497 2.14 34.84 6.00
N ASP A 498 2.56 35.82 6.79
CA ASP A 498 3.72 36.68 6.45
C ASP A 498 5.02 35.86 6.48
N ALA A 499 5.88 36.08 5.46
CA ALA A 499 7.20 35.46 5.39
C ALA A 499 8.15 35.88 6.54
N ARG A 500 7.81 36.93 7.27
CA ARG A 500 8.59 37.45 8.41
C ARG A 500 8.15 36.90 9.76
N CYS A 501 7.20 35.95 9.78
CA CYS A 501 6.71 35.32 10.99
C CYS A 501 7.85 34.60 11.72
N GLU A 502 8.03 34.88 13.01
CA GLU A 502 9.07 34.24 13.84
C GLU A 502 8.74 32.77 14.12
N ASP A 503 7.47 32.44 14.33
CA ASP A 503 6.99 31.08 14.58
C ASP A 503 5.79 30.74 13.67
N PRO A 504 6.03 30.19 12.47
CA PRO A 504 4.98 29.82 11.53
C PRO A 504 3.99 28.77 12.05
N ASP A 505 4.44 27.86 12.90
CA ASP A 505 3.58 26.82 13.46
C ASP A 505 2.61 27.39 14.48
N LYS A 506 3.06 28.30 15.35
CA LYS A 506 2.21 29.01 16.31
C LYS A 506 1.16 29.87 15.59
N GLU A 507 1.56 30.65 14.59
CA GLU A 507 0.64 31.51 13.85
C GLU A 507 -0.40 30.65 13.07
N THR A 508 0.02 29.53 12.46
CA THR A 508 -0.92 28.60 11.81
C THR A 508 -1.91 28.00 12.79
N ARG A 509 -1.46 27.63 14.00
CA ARG A 509 -2.29 27.12 15.08
C ARG A 509 -3.33 28.16 15.50
N ASP A 510 -2.91 29.40 15.78
CA ASP A 510 -3.79 30.47 16.26
C ASP A 510 -4.88 30.82 15.21
N VAL A 511 -4.49 30.85 13.93
CA VAL A 511 -5.43 31.06 12.83
C VAL A 511 -6.40 29.87 12.67
N LEU A 512 -5.91 28.63 12.72
CA LEU A 512 -6.74 27.42 12.59
C LEU A 512 -7.77 27.36 13.71
N THR A 513 -7.34 27.52 14.96
CA THR A 513 -8.25 27.47 16.13
C THR A 513 -9.25 28.61 16.12
N GLY A 514 -8.82 29.80 15.70
CA GLY A 514 -9.71 30.94 15.49
C GLY A 514 -10.78 30.70 14.43
N MET A 515 -10.41 30.11 13.29
CA MET A 515 -11.35 29.71 12.24
C MET A 515 -12.35 28.68 12.75
N ILE A 516 -11.92 27.64 13.46
CA ILE A 516 -12.83 26.62 14.00
C ILE A 516 -13.80 27.22 15.03
N LYS A 517 -13.34 28.09 15.95
CA LYS A 517 -14.19 28.79 16.91
C LYS A 517 -15.27 29.65 16.22
N ASP A 518 -14.92 30.27 15.10
CA ASP A 518 -15.91 31.05 14.33
C ASP A 518 -16.90 30.16 13.58
N ILE A 519 -16.43 29.07 12.95
CA ILE A 519 -17.26 28.13 12.20
C ILE A 519 -18.24 27.40 13.13
N ALA A 520 -17.78 27.00 14.32
CA ALA A 520 -18.60 26.31 15.33
C ALA A 520 -19.85 27.08 15.79
N LYS A 521 -19.91 28.40 15.53
CA LYS A 521 -21.12 29.18 15.74
C LYS A 521 -22.26 28.88 14.75
N ARG A 522 -21.95 28.26 13.60
CA ARG A 522 -22.86 28.01 12.48
C ARG A 522 -23.02 26.55 12.12
N PHE A 523 -22.00 25.73 12.38
CA PHE A 523 -21.94 24.30 12.05
C PHE A 523 -21.61 23.50 13.31
N SER A 524 -22.01 22.24 13.33
CA SER A 524 -21.52 21.31 14.36
C SER A 524 -20.05 20.95 14.12
N LEU A 525 -19.31 20.56 15.17
CA LEU A 525 -17.90 20.14 15.02
C LEU A 525 -17.76 18.98 14.04
N SER A 526 -18.73 18.06 14.00
CA SER A 526 -18.76 16.91 13.07
C SER A 526 -18.92 17.29 11.59
N ASP A 527 -19.35 18.53 11.29
CA ASP A 527 -19.49 19.05 9.93
C ASP A 527 -18.17 19.67 9.43
N ILE A 528 -17.19 19.90 10.33
CA ILE A 528 -15.90 20.51 10.03
C ILE A 528 -14.87 19.42 9.74
N THR A 529 -14.18 19.57 8.63
CA THR A 529 -13.10 18.63 8.25
C THR A 529 -11.82 19.40 7.96
N VAL A 530 -10.76 18.99 8.65
CA VAL A 530 -9.38 19.48 8.44
C VAL A 530 -8.65 18.53 7.52
N LEU A 531 -8.18 19.01 6.36
CA LEU A 531 -7.47 18.25 5.35
C LEU A 531 -5.99 18.59 5.38
N CYS A 532 -5.15 17.56 5.53
CA CYS A 532 -3.70 17.66 5.58
C CYS A 532 -3.04 16.87 4.42
N ARG A 533 -1.82 17.25 4.02
CA ARG A 533 -1.06 16.56 2.97
C ARG A 533 -0.46 15.24 3.48
N SER A 534 0.08 15.23 4.69
CA SER A 534 0.80 14.12 5.30
C SER A 534 0.24 13.70 6.66
N ASN A 535 0.57 12.49 7.09
CA ASN A 535 0.20 11.99 8.42
C ASN A 535 0.85 12.82 9.55
N ALA A 536 2.07 13.32 9.34
CA ALA A 536 2.73 14.22 10.30
C ALA A 536 1.94 15.53 10.48
N GLU A 537 1.37 16.09 9.41
CA GLU A 537 0.51 17.27 9.49
C GLU A 537 -0.84 16.95 10.18
N VAL A 538 -1.42 15.75 9.94
CA VAL A 538 -2.62 15.28 10.65
C VAL A 538 -2.38 15.22 12.16
N LEU A 539 -1.25 14.62 12.56
CA LEU A 539 -0.87 14.52 13.97
C LEU A 539 -0.70 15.92 14.59
N ARG A 540 0.03 16.81 13.91
CA ARG A 540 0.29 18.18 14.36
C ARG A 540 -1.00 18.97 14.57
N ALA A 541 -1.88 18.99 13.56
CA ALA A 541 -3.16 19.67 13.64
C ALA A 541 -4.06 19.06 14.75
N GLY A 542 -4.06 17.73 14.87
CA GLY A 542 -4.81 17.03 15.90
C GLY A 542 -4.33 17.37 17.31
N THR A 543 -3.04 17.40 17.55
CA THR A 543 -2.45 17.80 18.84
C THR A 543 -2.86 19.23 19.20
N TRP A 544 -2.74 20.17 18.26
CA TRP A 544 -3.14 21.56 18.49
C TRP A 544 -4.62 21.71 18.86
N LEU A 545 -5.50 20.95 18.22
CA LEU A 545 -6.94 21.02 18.50
C LEU A 545 -7.30 20.36 19.82
N LEU A 546 -6.65 19.28 20.20
CA LEU A 546 -6.82 18.64 21.52
C LEU A 546 -6.34 19.53 22.65
N GLU A 547 -5.20 20.19 22.51
CA GLU A 547 -4.68 21.16 23.49
C GLU A 547 -5.62 22.37 23.69
N GLU A 548 -6.37 22.74 22.67
CA GLU A 548 -7.41 23.80 22.74
C GLU A 548 -8.78 23.28 23.21
N GLY A 549 -8.88 21.99 23.57
CA GLY A 549 -10.08 21.37 24.10
C GLY A 549 -11.16 21.00 23.09
N PHE A 550 -10.81 20.91 21.78
CA PHE A 550 -11.75 20.43 20.78
C PHE A 550 -11.82 18.90 20.75
N GLU A 551 -13.02 18.35 20.65
CA GLU A 551 -13.20 16.95 20.29
C GLU A 551 -12.80 16.73 18.83
N ILE A 552 -12.00 15.69 18.58
CA ILE A 552 -11.54 15.36 17.23
C ILE A 552 -11.89 13.92 16.84
N GLU A 553 -12.16 13.72 15.55
CA GLU A 553 -12.33 12.41 14.93
C GLU A 553 -11.19 12.22 13.92
N SER A 554 -10.20 11.40 14.28
CA SER A 554 -9.09 11.10 13.39
C SER A 554 -8.66 9.65 13.55
N SER A 555 -8.42 8.99 12.42
CA SER A 555 -7.88 7.63 12.43
C SER A 555 -6.39 7.56 12.77
N GLN A 556 -5.71 8.69 12.98
CA GLN A 556 -4.25 8.75 13.11
C GLN A 556 -3.72 9.56 14.31
N THR A 557 -4.56 10.29 15.02
CA THR A 557 -4.12 11.11 16.17
C THR A 557 -3.86 10.30 17.43
N LEU A 558 -4.28 9.06 17.48
CA LEU A 558 -4.15 8.19 18.64
C LEU A 558 -3.16 7.06 18.35
N ASN A 559 -1.93 7.41 17.95
CA ASN A 559 -0.85 6.43 17.79
C ASN A 559 -0.37 5.96 19.17
N ILE A 560 -0.53 4.66 19.44
CA ILE A 560 -0.13 4.05 20.71
C ILE A 560 1.36 4.25 21.02
N ARG A 561 2.22 4.32 20.00
CA ARG A 561 3.66 4.51 20.14
C ARG A 561 4.02 5.87 20.75
N ASN A 562 3.16 6.89 20.59
CA ASN A 562 3.38 8.22 21.13
C ASN A 562 2.90 8.37 22.57
N ASN A 563 2.09 7.42 23.07
CA ASN A 563 1.61 7.45 24.45
C ASN A 563 2.76 7.10 25.43
N ASP A 564 2.94 7.94 26.45
CA ASP A 564 4.07 7.82 27.36
C ASP A 564 4.01 6.58 28.25
N ILE A 565 2.80 6.11 28.61
CA ILE A 565 2.62 4.86 29.35
C ILE A 565 3.06 3.66 28.50
N ILE A 566 2.65 3.63 27.22
CA ILE A 566 3.07 2.55 26.31
C ILE A 566 4.60 2.57 26.09
N LYS A 567 5.22 3.74 25.93
CA LYS A 567 6.68 3.86 25.82
C LYS A 567 7.39 3.25 27.04
N GLN A 568 6.87 3.51 28.22
CA GLN A 568 7.44 2.95 29.47
C GLN A 568 7.26 1.45 29.52
N ILE A 569 6.09 0.90 29.19
CA ILE A 569 5.84 -0.55 29.14
C ILE A 569 6.79 -1.21 28.14
N VAL A 570 6.95 -0.65 26.94
CA VAL A 570 7.87 -1.16 25.92
C VAL A 570 9.34 -1.06 26.40
N SER A 571 9.72 -0.01 27.11
CA SER A 571 11.05 0.10 27.73
C SER A 571 11.30 -1.00 28.76
N LEU A 572 10.30 -1.34 29.60
CA LEU A 572 10.41 -2.48 30.49
C LEU A 572 10.55 -3.80 29.73
N MET A 573 9.76 -4.00 28.68
CA MET A 573 9.85 -5.22 27.85
C MET A 573 11.24 -5.36 27.20
N LYS A 574 11.82 -4.28 26.69
CA LYS A 574 13.20 -4.23 26.14
C LYS A 574 14.22 -4.61 27.20
N PHE A 575 14.09 -4.09 28.40
CA PHE A 575 14.95 -4.44 29.51
C PHE A 575 14.82 -5.91 29.92
N ILE A 576 13.61 -6.44 29.99
CA ILE A 576 13.38 -7.86 30.32
C ILE A 576 13.98 -8.79 29.25
N SER A 577 13.88 -8.41 27.97
CA SER A 577 14.48 -9.14 26.85
C SER A 577 16.02 -9.05 26.86
N SER A 578 16.57 -7.88 27.20
CA SER A 578 18.01 -7.64 27.26
C SER A 578 18.39 -6.89 28.53
N PRO A 579 18.73 -7.58 29.62
CA PRO A 579 19.05 -6.93 30.91
C PRO A 579 20.27 -6.00 30.87
N MET A 580 21.08 -6.09 29.82
CA MET A 580 22.22 -5.20 29.60
C MET A 580 21.82 -3.85 29.02
N ASP A 581 20.56 -3.69 28.59
CA ASP A 581 20.00 -2.41 28.11
C ASP A 581 19.68 -1.47 29.30
N GLY A 582 20.71 -0.87 29.82
CA GLY A 582 20.61 0.12 30.89
C GLY A 582 19.85 1.38 30.51
N LEU A 583 19.74 1.71 29.21
CA LEU A 583 18.96 2.85 28.73
C LEU A 583 17.47 2.61 28.92
N SER A 584 16.98 1.47 28.44
CA SER A 584 15.58 1.08 28.59
C SER A 584 15.20 0.92 30.07
N PHE A 585 16.07 0.32 30.88
CA PHE A 585 15.84 0.23 32.33
C PHE A 585 15.80 1.61 32.99
N SER A 586 16.72 2.52 32.67
CA SER A 586 16.73 3.89 33.22
C SER A 586 15.46 4.67 32.83
N SER A 587 15.00 4.52 31.57
CA SER A 587 13.79 5.15 31.09
C SER A 587 12.54 4.65 31.83
N PHE A 588 12.50 3.37 32.19
CA PHE A 588 11.36 2.79 32.92
C PHE A 588 11.33 3.23 34.38
N ILE A 589 12.47 3.15 35.11
CA ILE A 589 12.51 3.48 36.55
C ILE A 589 12.32 4.99 36.85
N THR A 590 12.60 5.86 35.88
CA THR A 590 12.30 7.30 35.99
C THR A 590 10.89 7.65 35.51
N GLY A 591 10.19 6.71 34.90
CA GLY A 591 8.85 6.88 34.37
C GLY A 591 7.75 6.86 35.43
N GLU A 592 6.62 7.46 35.09
CA GLU A 592 5.47 7.58 35.99
C GLU A 592 4.90 6.21 36.42
N VAL A 593 4.98 5.19 35.53
CA VAL A 593 4.46 3.84 35.81
C VAL A 593 5.17 3.22 36.99
N PHE A 594 6.51 3.22 37.01
CA PHE A 594 7.28 2.69 38.11
C PHE A 594 7.19 3.58 39.35
N CYS A 595 7.35 4.90 39.17
CA CYS A 595 7.32 5.82 40.29
C CYS A 595 6.00 5.80 41.07
N ALA A 596 4.88 5.71 40.37
CA ALA A 596 3.56 5.61 41.02
C ALA A 596 3.39 4.27 41.78
N ALA A 597 3.75 3.14 41.18
CA ALA A 597 3.61 1.83 41.79
C ALA A 597 4.55 1.62 42.98
N ALA A 598 5.80 2.03 42.86
CA ALA A 598 6.82 1.84 43.88
C ALA A 598 6.84 2.98 44.94
N SER A 599 5.96 3.99 44.83
CA SER A 599 5.91 5.18 45.71
C SER A 599 7.27 5.89 45.84
N VAL A 600 7.94 6.12 44.68
CA VAL A 600 9.25 6.74 44.60
C VAL A 600 9.13 8.03 43.80
N SER A 601 9.90 9.06 44.15
CA SER A 601 9.94 10.26 43.35
C SER A 601 10.85 10.08 42.11
N PRO A 602 10.52 10.71 40.93
CA PRO A 602 11.44 10.72 39.77
C PRO A 602 12.81 11.29 40.12
N ASP A 603 12.90 12.29 41.00
CA ASP A 603 14.16 12.90 41.43
C ASP A 603 15.07 11.92 42.17
N GLU A 604 14.50 11.01 42.97
CA GLU A 604 15.25 9.94 43.63
C GLU A 604 15.90 9.00 42.61
N MET A 605 15.17 8.63 41.57
CA MET A 605 15.66 7.77 40.47
C MET A 605 16.69 8.50 39.62
N HIS A 606 16.52 9.78 39.33
CA HIS A 606 17.54 10.61 38.68
C HIS A 606 18.79 10.74 39.52
N GLY A 607 18.67 10.91 40.82
CA GLY A 607 19.77 10.89 41.76
C GLY A 607 20.54 9.58 41.73
N PHE A 608 19.84 8.44 41.73
CA PHE A 608 20.44 7.13 41.57
C PHE A 608 21.26 6.97 40.29
N ILE A 609 20.71 7.42 39.15
CA ILE A 609 21.37 7.36 37.83
C ILE A 609 22.61 8.26 37.83
N PHE A 610 22.53 9.44 38.44
CA PHE A 610 23.66 10.35 38.54
C PHE A 610 24.79 9.76 39.42
N ASP A 611 24.47 9.20 40.58
CA ASP A 611 25.39 8.51 41.47
C ASP A 611 26.10 7.34 40.77
N PHE A 612 25.35 6.53 40.04
CA PHE A 612 25.89 5.41 39.27
C PHE A 612 26.87 5.88 38.19
N ARG A 613 26.57 6.95 37.45
CA ARG A 613 27.44 7.50 36.41
C ARG A 613 28.68 8.17 36.97
N SER A 614 28.60 8.73 38.16
CA SER A 614 29.71 9.40 38.85
C SER A 614 30.64 8.41 39.56
N GLY A 615 30.21 7.16 39.76
CA GLY A 615 30.94 6.11 40.44
C GLY A 615 32.07 5.52 39.58
N LYS A 616 33.23 5.18 40.22
CA LYS A 616 34.41 4.58 39.55
C LYS A 616 34.29 3.08 39.24
N LYS A 617 33.20 2.40 39.57
CA LYS A 617 33.00 0.96 39.35
C LYS A 617 32.20 0.69 38.08
N GLN A 618 32.69 -0.25 37.24
CA GLN A 618 32.00 -0.81 36.08
C GLN A 618 31.01 -1.90 36.51
N ASP A 619 30.04 -1.56 37.36
CA ASP A 619 28.96 -2.48 37.67
C ASP A 619 27.87 -2.44 36.57
N VAL A 620 27.14 -3.53 36.36
CA VAL A 620 26.02 -3.54 35.48
C VAL A 620 24.89 -2.73 36.10
N PHE A 621 24.25 -1.84 35.34
CA PHE A 621 23.31 -0.83 35.86
C PHE A 621 22.15 -1.42 36.68
N TYR A 622 21.50 -2.47 36.19
CA TYR A 622 20.40 -3.08 36.94
C TYR A 622 20.85 -3.77 38.22
N LYS A 623 22.07 -4.36 38.26
CA LYS A 623 22.65 -4.93 39.47
C LYS A 623 22.96 -3.89 40.51
N ALA A 624 23.39 -2.69 40.10
CA ALA A 624 23.56 -1.58 41.02
C ALA A 624 22.22 -1.14 41.62
N PHE A 625 21.11 -1.21 40.83
CA PHE A 625 19.76 -0.94 41.34
C PHE A 625 19.30 -2.04 42.33
N GLU A 626 19.47 -3.29 42.00
CA GLU A 626 19.18 -4.46 42.83
C GLU A 626 19.88 -4.37 44.21
N ASN A 627 21.16 -4.02 44.17
CA ASN A 627 21.96 -3.87 45.41
C ASN A 627 21.50 -2.68 46.27
N LYS A 628 21.08 -1.55 45.66
CA LYS A 628 20.65 -0.35 46.38
C LYS A 628 19.21 -0.45 46.88
N TYR A 629 18.33 -1.13 46.13
CA TYR A 629 16.91 -1.25 46.34
C TYR A 629 16.44 -2.72 46.28
N PRO A 630 16.98 -3.65 47.11
CA PRO A 630 16.68 -5.09 46.99
C PRO A 630 15.21 -5.42 47.17
N GLU A 631 14.51 -4.73 48.05
CA GLU A 631 13.07 -4.96 48.30
C GLU A 631 12.24 -4.58 47.04
N LYS A 632 12.55 -3.43 46.43
CA LYS A 632 11.88 -3.00 45.21
C LYS A 632 12.21 -3.89 44.00
N TRP A 633 13.45 -4.40 43.93
CA TRP A 633 13.83 -5.37 42.91
C TRP A 633 12.99 -6.65 43.03
N ASN A 634 13.00 -7.28 44.19
CA ASN A 634 12.25 -8.50 44.43
C ASN A 634 10.75 -8.35 44.22
N GLU A 635 10.18 -7.20 44.61
CA GLU A 635 8.76 -6.93 44.46
C GLU A 635 8.33 -6.65 43.03
N TYR A 636 9.08 -5.89 42.24
CA TYR A 636 8.64 -5.32 40.94
C TYR A 636 9.32 -5.94 39.73
N PHE A 637 10.50 -6.55 39.85
CA PHE A 637 11.28 -7.01 38.69
C PHE A 637 11.57 -8.52 38.69
N GLU A 638 11.88 -9.13 39.81
CA GLU A 638 12.35 -10.53 39.89
C GLU A 638 11.41 -11.52 39.20
N ARG A 639 10.13 -11.37 39.38
CA ARG A 639 9.13 -12.22 38.75
C ARG A 639 9.18 -12.21 37.22
N PHE A 640 9.41 -11.03 36.61
CA PHE A 640 9.44 -10.91 35.19
C PHE A 640 10.70 -11.53 34.57
N PHE A 641 11.81 -11.53 35.30
CA PHE A 641 13.02 -12.24 34.88
C PHE A 641 12.80 -13.74 34.80
N VAL A 642 12.08 -14.31 35.75
CA VAL A 642 11.73 -15.74 35.74
C VAL A 642 10.76 -16.07 34.60
N GLN A 643 9.85 -15.19 34.28
CA GLN A 643 8.86 -15.35 33.21
C GLN A 643 9.42 -15.07 31.80
N ALA A 644 10.53 -14.35 31.72
CA ALA A 644 11.15 -13.99 30.43
C ALA A 644 11.51 -15.26 29.62
N GLY A 645 11.04 -15.31 28.38
CA GLY A 645 11.30 -16.43 27.46
C GLY A 645 10.47 -17.69 27.70
N VAL A 646 9.66 -17.74 28.77
CA VAL A 646 8.78 -18.89 29.09
C VAL A 646 7.31 -18.52 28.89
N ALA A 647 6.90 -17.32 29.34
CA ALA A 647 5.52 -16.87 29.22
C ALA A 647 5.22 -16.31 27.83
N PRO A 648 3.99 -16.52 27.30
CA PRO A 648 3.51 -15.80 26.12
C PRO A 648 3.62 -14.29 26.32
N VAL A 649 3.90 -13.55 25.24
CA VAL A 649 4.11 -12.09 25.31
C VAL A 649 2.87 -11.37 25.83
N TYR A 650 1.68 -11.82 25.46
CA TYR A 650 0.42 -11.27 25.94
C TYR A 650 0.27 -11.41 27.45
N GLU A 651 0.54 -12.61 28.00
CA GLU A 651 0.48 -12.86 29.45
C GLU A 651 1.52 -12.06 30.22
N LEU A 652 2.73 -11.91 29.66
CA LEU A 652 3.78 -11.07 30.25
C LEU A 652 3.33 -9.62 30.34
N VAL A 653 2.77 -9.05 29.25
CA VAL A 653 2.26 -7.67 29.22
C VAL A 653 1.12 -7.49 30.21
N VAL A 654 0.15 -8.41 30.27
CA VAL A 654 -0.96 -8.36 31.24
C VAL A 654 -0.41 -8.38 32.67
N SER A 655 0.56 -9.27 32.97
CA SER A 655 1.18 -9.32 34.30
C SER A 655 1.91 -8.02 34.67
N VAL A 656 2.52 -7.35 33.70
CA VAL A 656 3.13 -6.00 33.87
C VAL A 656 2.06 -4.98 34.18
N LEU A 657 0.97 -4.94 33.42
CA LEU A 657 -0.12 -3.97 33.61
C LEU A 657 -0.79 -4.12 34.98
N GLU A 658 -0.99 -5.36 35.46
CA GLU A 658 -1.55 -5.68 36.77
C GLU A 658 -0.57 -5.29 37.90
N LYS A 659 0.72 -5.70 37.79
CA LYS A 659 1.71 -5.43 38.83
C LYS A 659 1.91 -3.94 39.09
N PHE A 660 1.91 -3.13 38.03
CA PHE A 660 2.07 -1.68 38.13
C PHE A 660 0.73 -0.92 38.22
N ALA A 661 -0.40 -1.63 38.38
CA ALA A 661 -1.74 -1.05 38.52
C ALA A 661 -2.02 0.04 37.44
N VAL A 662 -1.63 -0.26 36.19
CA VAL A 662 -1.67 0.72 35.09
C VAL A 662 -3.12 1.16 34.80
N ALA A 663 -4.06 0.23 34.84
CA ALA A 663 -5.48 0.49 34.57
C ALA A 663 -6.12 1.41 35.62
N GLU A 664 -5.70 1.33 36.89
CA GLU A 664 -6.19 2.14 38.01
C GLU A 664 -5.54 3.52 38.03
N ASN A 665 -4.22 3.57 37.85
CA ASN A 665 -3.43 4.81 37.99
C ASN A 665 -3.50 5.71 36.75
N PHE A 666 -3.69 5.13 35.54
CA PHE A 666 -3.60 5.85 34.26
C PHE A 666 -4.86 5.65 33.41
N ARG A 667 -6.01 6.00 33.97
CA ARG A 667 -7.34 5.84 33.33
C ARG A 667 -7.44 6.49 31.95
N GLU A 668 -6.75 7.59 31.75
CA GLU A 668 -6.70 8.34 30.49
C GLU A 668 -6.02 7.53 29.37
N SER A 669 -5.04 6.69 29.71
CA SER A 669 -4.32 5.85 28.76
C SER A 669 -5.01 4.50 28.51
N LYS A 670 -6.17 4.20 29.13
CA LYS A 670 -6.85 2.90 29.02
C LYS A 670 -7.09 2.46 27.57
N ILE A 671 -7.52 3.39 26.70
CA ILE A 671 -7.79 3.08 25.29
C ILE A 671 -6.49 2.70 24.56
N PHE A 672 -5.39 3.38 24.87
CA PHE A 672 -4.07 3.07 24.30
C PHE A 672 -3.57 1.69 24.78
N VAL A 673 -3.74 1.38 26.04
CA VAL A 673 -3.38 0.08 26.63
C VAL A 673 -4.18 -1.04 25.99
N MET A 674 -5.49 -0.88 25.81
CA MET A 674 -6.34 -1.89 25.14
C MET A 674 -5.88 -2.13 23.70
N ARG A 675 -5.59 -1.05 22.93
CA ARG A 675 -5.09 -1.21 21.55
C ARG A 675 -3.70 -1.86 21.51
N PHE A 676 -2.84 -1.55 22.47
CA PHE A 676 -1.53 -2.21 22.59
C PHE A 676 -1.69 -3.71 22.87
N LEU A 677 -2.60 -4.10 23.76
CA LEU A 677 -2.92 -5.51 24.01
C LEU A 677 -3.48 -6.23 22.78
N GLU A 678 -4.34 -5.57 22.00
CA GLU A 678 -4.82 -6.11 20.72
C GLU A 678 -3.65 -6.38 19.77
N LEU A 679 -2.73 -5.42 19.62
CA LEU A 679 -1.55 -5.55 18.77
C LEU A 679 -0.64 -6.70 19.22
N VAL A 680 -0.39 -6.83 20.53
CA VAL A 680 0.38 -7.94 21.09
C VAL A 680 -0.30 -9.27 20.77
N LYS A 681 -1.61 -9.36 20.92
CA LYS A 681 -2.40 -10.56 20.62
C LYS A 681 -2.40 -10.92 19.13
N GLU A 682 -2.51 -9.92 18.27
CA GLU A 682 -2.41 -10.10 16.81
C GLU A 682 -1.02 -10.65 16.41
N PHE A 683 0.04 -10.11 17.00
CA PHE A 683 1.41 -10.58 16.77
C PHE A 683 1.61 -12.01 17.25
N GLU A 684 1.13 -12.37 18.44
CA GLU A 684 1.32 -13.69 19.04
C GLU A 684 0.71 -14.83 18.20
N GLN A 685 -0.31 -14.54 17.37
CA GLN A 685 -0.87 -15.51 16.42
C GLN A 685 0.10 -15.85 15.26
N THR A 686 1.08 -14.99 15.00
CA THR A 686 1.99 -15.12 13.87
C THR A 686 3.40 -15.55 14.27
N ASP A 687 3.91 -15.09 15.43
CA ASP A 687 5.31 -15.32 15.84
C ASP A 687 5.45 -15.12 17.36
N GLY A 688 5.69 -16.18 18.12
CA GLY A 688 5.67 -16.15 19.57
C GLY A 688 7.05 -15.91 20.21
N GLY A 689 7.42 -14.67 20.50
CA GLY A 689 8.62 -14.37 21.31
C GLY A 689 8.74 -12.90 21.65
N LEU A 690 9.23 -12.58 22.86
CA LEU A 690 9.36 -11.20 23.34
C LEU A 690 10.30 -10.38 22.47
N GLU A 691 11.45 -10.93 22.08
CA GLU A 691 12.45 -10.28 21.23
C GLU A 691 11.86 -9.96 19.85
N ASN A 692 11.20 -10.95 19.23
CA ASN A 692 10.55 -10.77 17.92
C ASN A 692 9.42 -9.73 17.98
N PHE A 693 8.67 -9.68 19.10
CA PHE A 693 7.64 -8.65 19.28
C PHE A 693 8.26 -7.24 19.37
N ILE A 694 9.35 -7.08 20.11
CA ILE A 694 10.04 -5.79 20.24
C ILE A 694 10.55 -5.33 18.87
N GLU A 695 11.19 -6.23 18.12
CA GLU A 695 11.64 -5.93 16.76
C GLU A 695 10.48 -5.57 15.84
N TYR A 696 9.39 -6.33 15.88
CA TYR A 696 8.17 -6.03 15.15
C TYR A 696 7.61 -4.66 15.51
N PHE A 697 7.42 -4.37 16.80
CA PHE A 697 6.88 -3.09 17.27
C PHE A 697 7.77 -1.91 16.87
N ASP A 698 9.09 -2.05 16.95
CA ASP A 698 10.04 -1.00 16.53
C ASP A 698 10.09 -0.83 15.00
N ALA A 699 9.86 -1.89 14.25
CA ALA A 699 9.87 -1.90 12.79
C ALA A 699 8.57 -1.39 12.15
N LEU A 700 7.43 -1.37 12.89
CA LEU A 700 6.18 -0.83 12.36
C LEU A 700 6.39 0.61 11.88
N GLU A 701 5.93 0.93 10.70
CA GLU A 701 5.97 2.30 10.21
C GLU A 701 4.89 3.17 10.87
N ASN A 702 5.12 4.49 10.93
CA ASN A 702 4.12 5.44 11.44
C ASN A 702 2.82 5.48 10.61
N ASN A 703 2.73 4.73 9.52
CA ASN A 703 1.55 4.60 8.67
C ASN A 703 0.76 3.30 8.92
N ASP A 704 1.27 2.42 9.77
CA ASP A 704 0.63 1.14 10.05
C ASP A 704 -0.67 1.35 10.83
N GLU A 705 -1.78 0.81 10.30
CA GLU A 705 -3.10 0.91 10.93
C GLU A 705 -3.15 0.22 12.31
N GLY A 706 -2.28 -0.75 12.54
CA GLY A 706 -2.14 -1.46 13.81
C GLY A 706 -1.79 -0.54 14.99
N LEU A 707 -1.03 0.53 14.72
CA LEU A 707 -0.60 1.50 15.72
C LEU A 707 -1.68 2.50 16.15
N TYR A 708 -2.85 2.52 15.49
CA TYR A 708 -3.85 3.57 15.71
C TYR A 708 -5.12 3.06 16.37
N ILE A 709 -5.64 3.86 17.30
CA ILE A 709 -6.95 3.63 17.91
C ILE A 709 -8.01 4.14 16.95
N LYS A 710 -8.98 3.29 16.61
CA LYS A 710 -10.16 3.70 15.86
C LYS A 710 -11.11 4.44 16.82
N ALA A 711 -11.06 5.77 16.84
CA ALA A 711 -11.98 6.57 17.64
C ALA A 711 -13.41 6.46 17.09
N SER A 712 -14.32 5.95 17.89
CA SER A 712 -15.74 5.75 17.57
C SER A 712 -16.66 6.78 18.22
N SER A 713 -16.26 8.06 18.29
CA SER A 713 -17.14 9.13 18.78
C SER A 713 -17.51 10.10 17.65
N GLY A 714 -18.70 9.97 17.10
CA GLY A 714 -19.19 10.71 15.94
C GLY A 714 -19.55 12.18 16.20
N GLY A 715 -18.82 12.92 17.06
CA GLY A 715 -19.16 14.30 17.42
C GLY A 715 -18.09 15.37 17.15
N GLY A 716 -16.84 14.97 16.93
CA GLY A 716 -15.69 15.88 16.86
C GLY A 716 -15.34 16.38 15.45
N VAL A 717 -14.35 17.30 15.38
CA VAL A 717 -13.75 17.78 14.14
C VAL A 717 -13.02 16.63 13.44
N LYS A 718 -13.33 16.39 12.17
CA LYS A 718 -12.70 15.35 11.37
C LYS A 718 -11.33 15.81 10.88
N ILE A 719 -10.30 15.00 11.10
CA ILE A 719 -8.95 15.30 10.60
C ILE A 719 -8.44 14.12 9.78
N MET A 720 -8.06 14.38 8.53
CA MET A 720 -7.56 13.32 7.64
C MET A 720 -6.66 13.86 6.53
N THR A 721 -5.96 12.94 5.85
CA THR A 721 -5.18 13.33 4.67
C THR A 721 -6.08 13.57 3.45
N VAL A 722 -5.62 14.43 2.51
CA VAL A 722 -6.29 14.70 1.23
C VAL A 722 -6.56 13.41 0.45
N HIS A 723 -5.64 12.42 0.51
CA HIS A 723 -5.81 11.13 -0.14
C HIS A 723 -7.01 10.33 0.40
N LYS A 724 -7.19 10.32 1.73
CA LYS A 724 -8.36 9.68 2.37
C LYS A 724 -9.67 10.41 2.10
N ALA A 725 -9.60 11.72 1.82
CA ALA A 725 -10.75 12.56 1.50
C ALA A 725 -11.20 12.46 0.03
N LYS A 726 -10.41 11.81 -0.84
CA LYS A 726 -10.79 11.60 -2.25
C LYS A 726 -12.09 10.81 -2.33
N GLY A 727 -13.00 11.24 -3.23
CA GLY A 727 -14.36 10.66 -3.33
C GLY A 727 -15.35 11.24 -2.31
N LEU A 728 -14.90 11.72 -1.16
CA LEU A 728 -15.76 12.27 -0.10
C LEU A 728 -16.11 13.75 -0.33
N GLN A 729 -17.07 14.25 0.46
CA GLN A 729 -17.48 15.64 0.50
C GLN A 729 -17.87 16.02 1.93
N PHE A 730 -17.68 17.30 2.27
CA PHE A 730 -17.87 17.79 3.63
C PHE A 730 -18.50 19.18 3.62
N PRO A 731 -19.40 19.50 4.58
CA PRO A 731 -20.01 20.83 4.65
C PRO A 731 -18.98 21.96 4.74
N VAL A 732 -17.99 21.83 5.61
CA VAL A 732 -16.89 22.78 5.80
C VAL A 732 -15.55 22.08 5.71
N VAL A 733 -14.65 22.66 4.92
CA VAL A 733 -13.27 22.15 4.75
C VAL A 733 -12.27 23.23 5.14
N ILE A 734 -11.28 22.85 5.93
CA ILE A 734 -10.13 23.68 6.30
C ILE A 734 -8.84 22.98 5.86
N VAL A 735 -7.97 23.70 5.15
CA VAL A 735 -6.65 23.20 4.72
C VAL A 735 -5.58 24.04 5.42
N PRO A 736 -5.07 23.63 6.61
CA PRO A 736 -4.19 24.48 7.44
C PRO A 736 -2.76 24.59 6.92
N PHE A 737 -2.32 23.63 6.10
CA PHE A 737 -0.94 23.57 5.56
C PHE A 737 -0.99 23.55 4.03
N LEU A 738 -1.68 24.54 3.43
CA LEU A 738 -1.81 24.56 1.98
C LEU A 738 -0.47 24.83 1.31
N LYS A 739 0.04 23.82 0.63
CA LYS A 739 1.33 23.86 -0.07
C LYS A 739 1.14 23.43 -1.52
N LEU A 740 1.87 24.06 -2.40
CA LEU A 740 2.14 23.59 -3.74
C LEU A 740 3.66 23.50 -3.84
N ALA A 741 4.19 22.31 -3.58
CA ALA A 741 5.63 22.12 -3.54
C ALA A 741 6.18 21.99 -4.96
N HIS A 742 7.17 22.81 -5.28
CA HIS A 742 8.03 22.55 -6.42
C HIS A 742 9.08 21.54 -5.95
N ALA A 743 8.70 20.27 -6.00
CA ALA A 743 9.34 19.21 -5.22
C ALA A 743 10.72 18.81 -5.77
N ASN A 744 11.52 18.23 -4.88
CA ASN A 744 12.70 17.46 -5.26
C ASN A 744 12.24 16.20 -6.03
N ILE A 745 12.98 15.89 -7.09
CA ILE A 745 12.75 14.68 -7.87
C ILE A 745 13.11 13.45 -7.01
N ASP A 746 12.22 12.46 -6.97
CA ASP A 746 12.50 11.17 -6.34
C ASP A 746 13.68 10.48 -7.01
N ARG A 747 14.51 9.83 -6.20
CA ARG A 747 15.67 9.06 -6.66
C ARG A 747 15.55 7.63 -6.15
N PRO A 748 15.84 6.63 -6.98
CA PRO A 748 16.23 6.66 -8.41
C PRO A 748 15.07 7.08 -9.34
N LEU A 749 15.42 7.65 -10.50
CA LEU A 749 14.48 7.80 -11.60
C LEU A 749 14.34 6.44 -12.32
N PHE A 750 13.11 6.07 -12.61
CA PHE A 750 12.79 4.83 -13.31
C PHE A 750 12.45 5.17 -14.76
N GLU A 751 13.27 4.71 -15.70
CA GLU A 751 13.09 4.91 -17.13
C GLU A 751 12.65 3.63 -17.80
N ASP A 752 11.56 3.70 -18.57
CA ASP A 752 11.04 2.58 -19.33
C ASP A 752 11.97 2.26 -20.52
N GLY A 753 12.70 1.16 -20.44
CA GLY A 753 13.55 0.64 -21.50
C GLY A 753 12.85 -0.37 -22.44
N GLY A 754 11.50 -0.41 -22.42
CA GLY A 754 10.67 -1.36 -23.16
C GLY A 754 10.35 -2.60 -22.31
N GLU A 755 11.15 -3.66 -22.39
CA GLU A 755 10.94 -4.88 -21.59
C GLU A 755 11.43 -4.75 -20.14
N LYS A 756 12.40 -3.87 -19.89
CA LYS A 756 13.04 -3.69 -18.58
C LYS A 756 13.06 -2.23 -18.18
N ILE A 757 13.13 -1.98 -16.89
CA ILE A 757 13.28 -0.64 -16.32
C ILE A 757 14.76 -0.39 -16.04
N ASN A 758 15.26 0.76 -16.49
CA ASN A 758 16.56 1.29 -16.14
C ASN A 758 16.45 2.23 -14.94
N LEU A 759 17.45 2.20 -14.06
CA LEU A 759 17.56 3.09 -12.92
C LEU A 759 18.59 4.18 -13.24
N THR A 760 18.14 5.44 -13.22
CA THR A 760 18.97 6.60 -13.55
C THR A 760 19.08 7.51 -12.32
N TYR A 761 20.33 7.92 -12.01
CA TYR A 761 20.57 8.93 -10.98
C TYR A 761 20.37 10.33 -11.60
N LEU A 762 19.42 11.09 -11.05
CA LEU A 762 19.10 12.41 -11.56
C LEU A 762 19.06 13.46 -10.44
N SER A 763 19.81 14.55 -10.60
CA SER A 763 19.83 15.68 -9.68
C SER A 763 19.94 17.00 -10.44
N ALA A 764 19.58 18.11 -9.80
CA ALA A 764 19.71 19.44 -10.39
C ALA A 764 21.17 19.76 -10.79
N ASP A 765 22.11 19.29 -9.99
CA ASP A 765 23.55 19.56 -10.22
C ASP A 765 24.04 18.84 -11.48
N ILE A 766 23.73 17.53 -11.62
CA ILE A 766 24.10 16.77 -12.83
C ILE A 766 23.38 17.30 -14.07
N ALA A 767 22.10 17.61 -13.96
CA ALA A 767 21.30 18.16 -15.05
C ALA A 767 21.88 19.48 -15.61
N GLY A 768 22.54 20.26 -14.78
CA GLY A 768 23.19 21.50 -15.21
C GLY A 768 24.36 21.32 -16.18
N PHE A 769 24.98 20.11 -16.23
CA PHE A 769 26.15 19.84 -17.08
C PHE A 769 25.80 19.11 -18.41
N CYS A 770 24.61 18.53 -18.54
CA CYS A 770 24.23 17.70 -19.68
C CYS A 770 22.83 18.07 -20.18
N PRO A 771 22.67 18.51 -21.45
CA PRO A 771 21.37 18.91 -22.01
C PRO A 771 20.31 17.81 -21.95
N GLU A 772 20.68 16.56 -22.21
CA GLU A 772 19.79 15.40 -22.17
C GLU A 772 19.25 15.17 -20.75
N LEU A 773 20.13 15.19 -19.75
CA LEU A 773 19.74 15.07 -18.35
C LEU A 773 18.93 16.28 -17.88
N LYS A 774 19.20 17.48 -18.40
CA LYS A 774 18.41 18.68 -18.11
C LYS A 774 16.97 18.51 -18.63
N SER A 775 16.81 18.07 -19.86
CA SER A 775 15.48 17.82 -20.45
C SER A 775 14.70 16.76 -19.65
N LEU A 776 15.39 15.70 -19.24
CA LEU A 776 14.80 14.64 -18.41
C LEU A 776 14.40 15.17 -17.02
N TYR A 777 15.26 16.00 -16.41
CA TYR A 777 15.03 16.64 -15.12
C TYR A 777 13.80 17.57 -15.15
N GLU A 778 13.68 18.43 -16.16
CA GLU A 778 12.54 19.34 -16.30
C GLU A 778 11.24 18.57 -16.56
N ARG A 779 11.26 17.52 -17.38
CA ARG A 779 10.09 16.65 -17.57
C ARG A 779 9.63 15.98 -16.27
N GLN A 780 10.58 15.52 -15.46
CA GLN A 780 10.24 14.91 -14.16
C GLN A 780 9.69 15.94 -13.16
N LYS A 781 10.23 17.15 -13.16
CA LYS A 781 9.66 18.27 -12.39
C LYS A 781 8.23 18.58 -12.81
N ALA A 782 7.96 18.60 -14.11
CA ALA A 782 6.61 18.85 -14.63
C ALA A 782 5.62 17.76 -14.16
N LYS A 783 6.02 16.48 -14.19
CA LYS A 783 5.21 15.37 -13.64
C LYS A 783 4.95 15.53 -12.14
N THR A 784 5.97 15.89 -11.38
CA THR A 784 5.83 16.11 -9.94
C THR A 784 4.90 17.29 -9.65
N LEU A 785 5.02 18.39 -10.39
CA LEU A 785 4.14 19.55 -10.24
C LEU A 785 2.69 19.20 -10.61
N MET A 786 2.48 18.37 -11.66
CA MET A 786 1.15 17.87 -12.02
C MET A 786 0.52 17.10 -10.87
N SER A 787 1.26 16.17 -10.24
CA SER A 787 0.78 15.40 -9.10
C SER A 787 0.42 16.31 -7.91
N GLU A 788 1.28 17.26 -7.56
CA GLU A 788 1.02 18.22 -6.49
C GLU A 788 -0.16 19.15 -6.80
N MET A 789 -0.32 19.61 -8.06
CA MET A 789 -1.47 20.41 -8.50
C MET A 789 -2.77 19.61 -8.40
N ASN A 790 -2.74 18.31 -8.70
CA ASN A 790 -3.90 17.42 -8.55
C ASN A 790 -4.29 17.25 -7.06
N VAL A 791 -3.32 17.09 -6.15
CA VAL A 791 -3.60 17.05 -4.70
C VAL A 791 -4.19 18.40 -4.21
N PHE A 792 -3.64 19.50 -4.70
CA PHE A 792 -4.15 20.84 -4.42
C PHE A 792 -5.61 20.98 -4.94
N TYR A 793 -5.89 20.56 -6.18
CA TYR A 793 -7.25 20.56 -6.75
C TYR A 793 -8.22 19.71 -5.94
N VAL A 794 -7.81 18.50 -5.54
CA VAL A 794 -8.66 17.63 -4.70
C VAL A 794 -8.98 18.30 -3.38
N SER A 795 -8.01 18.93 -2.70
CA SER A 795 -8.24 19.60 -1.41
C SER A 795 -9.25 20.75 -1.52
N MET A 796 -9.17 21.54 -2.61
CA MET A 796 -10.05 22.71 -2.84
C MET A 796 -11.47 22.32 -3.29
N THR A 797 -11.68 21.10 -3.75
CA THR A 797 -12.97 20.64 -4.32
C THR A 797 -13.77 19.72 -3.40
N ARG A 798 -13.39 19.59 -2.10
CA ARG A 798 -14.13 18.75 -1.14
C ARG A 798 -15.24 19.48 -0.42
N ALA A 799 -15.19 20.81 -0.32
CA ALA A 799 -16.14 21.63 0.41
C ALA A 799 -17.50 21.75 -0.29
N GLU A 800 -18.57 21.66 0.48
CA GLU A 800 -19.94 21.94 0.02
C GLU A 800 -20.34 23.40 0.26
N CYS A 801 -20.22 23.90 1.50
CA CYS A 801 -20.74 25.20 1.95
C CYS A 801 -19.63 26.24 2.14
N GLU A 802 -18.58 25.91 2.91
CA GLU A 802 -17.50 26.82 3.24
C GLU A 802 -16.13 26.19 3.04
N LEU A 803 -15.18 26.94 2.47
CA LEU A 803 -13.79 26.53 2.21
C LEU A 803 -12.84 27.51 2.87
N TYR A 804 -11.94 26.97 3.69
CA TYR A 804 -10.90 27.73 4.36
C TYR A 804 -9.52 27.14 4.04
N ALA A 805 -8.51 27.98 3.86
CA ALA A 805 -7.15 27.50 3.77
C ALA A 805 -6.15 28.49 4.39
N ILE A 806 -5.05 27.96 4.90
CA ILE A 806 -3.94 28.74 5.41
C ILE A 806 -2.71 28.36 4.58
N VAL A 807 -2.07 29.35 3.98
CA VAL A 807 -0.81 29.20 3.24
C VAL A 807 0.30 29.58 4.21
N PRO A 808 1.09 28.63 4.71
CA PRO A 808 2.19 28.93 5.59
C PRO A 808 3.27 29.75 4.87
N PRO A 809 4.09 30.55 5.59
CA PRO A 809 5.14 31.34 5.01
C PRO A 809 6.21 30.45 4.38
N LYS A 810 6.97 31.00 3.47
CA LYS A 810 8.13 30.37 2.86
C LYS A 810 9.23 30.24 3.92
N ALA A 811 9.24 29.14 4.67
CA ALA A 811 10.26 28.90 5.69
C ALA A 811 11.45 28.13 5.08
N GLY A 812 12.64 28.69 5.11
CA GLY A 812 13.91 28.05 4.69
C GLY A 812 13.91 27.57 3.24
N SER A 813 14.22 26.29 3.04
CA SER A 813 14.30 25.65 1.70
C SER A 813 12.93 25.18 1.15
N SER A 814 11.79 25.49 1.78
CA SER A 814 10.50 25.06 1.29
C SER A 814 10.06 25.85 0.06
N ASN A 815 9.98 25.16 -1.07
CA ASN A 815 9.56 25.73 -2.35
C ASN A 815 8.02 25.81 -2.44
N ASN A 816 7.33 26.40 -1.44
CA ASN A 816 5.88 26.57 -1.51
C ASN A 816 5.51 27.69 -2.47
N THR A 817 4.86 27.34 -3.56
CA THR A 817 4.40 28.25 -4.61
C THR A 817 2.87 28.47 -4.60
N ALA A 818 2.15 27.97 -3.59
CA ALA A 818 0.70 28.12 -3.48
C ALA A 818 0.27 29.58 -3.46
N ALA A 819 1.01 30.44 -2.75
CA ALA A 819 0.75 31.88 -2.73
C ALA A 819 0.82 32.51 -4.13
N LEU A 820 1.77 32.07 -4.98
CA LEU A 820 1.94 32.55 -6.35
C LEU A 820 0.71 32.17 -7.22
N LEU A 821 0.25 30.92 -7.13
CA LEU A 821 -0.95 30.45 -7.84
C LEU A 821 -2.20 31.25 -7.42
N LEU A 822 -2.32 31.60 -6.13
CA LEU A 822 -3.44 32.32 -5.53
C LEU A 822 -3.36 33.86 -5.70
N GLY A 823 -2.29 34.41 -6.25
CA GLY A 823 -2.09 35.84 -6.52
C GLY A 823 -1.51 36.63 -5.34
N GLY A 824 -0.91 35.99 -4.35
CA GLY A 824 -0.04 36.59 -3.32
C GLY A 824 -0.74 37.42 -2.23
N ARG A 825 -2.06 37.33 -2.08
CA ARG A 825 -2.85 38.09 -1.08
C ARG A 825 -3.99 37.28 -0.51
N ASP A 826 -4.42 37.66 0.70
CA ASP A 826 -5.61 37.07 1.34
C ASP A 826 -6.84 37.15 0.44
N ILE A 827 -7.66 36.11 0.46
CA ILE A 827 -8.87 36.01 -0.34
C ILE A 827 -10.05 35.81 0.60
N LYS A 828 -11.08 36.64 0.44
CA LYS A 828 -12.39 36.45 1.07
C LYS A 828 -13.45 36.65 0.00
N ALA A 829 -14.36 35.68 -0.14
CA ALA A 829 -15.41 35.71 -1.14
C ALA A 829 -16.69 35.06 -0.59
N GLY A 830 -17.85 35.66 -0.92
CA GLY A 830 -19.18 35.19 -0.47
C GLY A 830 -19.57 35.67 0.91
N SER A 831 -20.60 35.06 1.48
CA SER A 831 -21.16 35.39 2.80
C SER A 831 -21.18 34.18 3.72
N LYS A 832 -20.88 34.41 5.01
CA LYS A 832 -21.00 33.39 6.05
C LYS A 832 -22.46 33.23 6.43
N GLU A 833 -23.05 32.09 6.21
CA GLU A 833 -24.45 31.82 6.46
C GLU A 833 -24.65 30.50 7.22
N THR A 834 -25.85 30.36 7.82
CA THR A 834 -26.26 29.08 8.40
C THR A 834 -26.91 28.24 7.32
N TYR A 835 -26.46 27.00 7.17
CA TYR A 835 -26.92 26.03 6.17
C TYR A 835 -27.70 24.91 6.84
N ALA A 836 -28.79 24.46 6.22
CA ALA A 836 -29.46 23.23 6.58
C ALA A 836 -28.61 22.05 6.03
N VAL A 837 -27.75 21.50 6.86
CA VAL A 837 -26.96 20.32 6.51
C VAL A 837 -27.87 19.10 6.54
N LYS A 838 -28.00 18.39 5.40
CA LYS A 838 -28.72 17.11 5.36
C LYS A 838 -27.90 16.07 6.14
N ARG A 839 -28.39 15.75 7.35
CA ARG A 839 -27.82 14.63 8.12
C ARG A 839 -28.55 13.36 7.72
N TYR A 840 -27.81 12.39 7.24
CA TYR A 840 -28.30 11.02 7.17
C TYR A 840 -28.22 10.46 8.59
N PRO A 841 -29.33 9.90 9.15
CA PRO A 841 -29.27 9.30 10.47
C PRO A 841 -28.20 8.22 10.51
N SER A 842 -27.37 8.21 11.55
CA SER A 842 -26.45 7.12 11.78
C SER A 842 -27.24 5.83 12.01
N PRO A 843 -26.70 4.64 11.70
CA PRO A 843 -27.37 3.38 12.01
C PRO A 843 -27.81 3.26 13.48
N ALA A 844 -27.10 3.92 14.40
CA ALA A 844 -27.45 3.97 15.83
C ALA A 844 -28.65 4.87 16.16
N GLU A 845 -29.01 5.84 15.31
CA GLU A 845 -30.18 6.70 15.51
C GLU A 845 -31.46 6.12 14.87
N ALA A 846 -31.32 5.25 13.88
CA ALA A 846 -32.44 4.53 13.28
C ALA A 846 -33.11 3.53 14.23
N ASP A 847 -32.38 3.08 15.25
CA ASP A 847 -32.86 2.13 16.27
C ASP A 847 -33.77 2.77 17.36
N LYS A 848 -33.88 4.10 17.41
CA LYS A 848 -34.69 4.79 18.42
C LYS A 848 -36.13 5.09 18.03
N SER A 849 -36.49 4.88 16.76
CA SER A 849 -37.88 4.96 16.31
C SER A 849 -38.57 3.60 16.44
N GLY A 850 -38.82 3.18 17.66
CA GLY A 850 -39.50 1.93 17.96
C GLY A 850 -40.89 1.84 17.36
N GLN A 851 -40.98 1.28 16.16
CA GLN A 851 -42.16 0.60 15.64
C GLN A 851 -41.77 -0.50 14.66
N GLY A 852 -41.82 -1.73 15.15
CA GLY A 852 -42.20 -2.85 14.30
C GLY A 852 -41.14 -3.67 13.60
N TYR A 853 -39.91 -3.75 14.10
CA TYR A 853 -39.00 -4.82 13.68
C TYR A 853 -39.09 -5.98 14.69
N LYS A 854 -39.76 -7.08 14.31
CA LYS A 854 -39.52 -8.36 14.94
C LYS A 854 -38.00 -8.65 14.81
N GLU A 855 -37.36 -8.95 15.95
CA GLU A 855 -36.00 -9.49 15.96
C GLU A 855 -35.88 -10.58 14.90
N ILE A 856 -35.19 -10.29 13.80
CA ILE A 856 -34.56 -11.31 13.00
C ILE A 856 -33.39 -11.76 13.87
N LYS A 857 -33.60 -12.84 14.63
CA LYS A 857 -32.50 -13.50 15.37
C LYS A 857 -31.32 -13.66 14.43
N ASN A 858 -30.21 -13.05 14.83
CA ASN A 858 -28.95 -13.01 14.14
C ASN A 858 -28.58 -14.34 13.48
N TYR A 859 -28.81 -14.46 12.17
CA TYR A 859 -28.14 -15.44 11.31
C TYR A 859 -26.84 -14.87 10.69
N VAL A 860 -26.39 -13.72 11.12
CA VAL A 860 -25.00 -13.31 10.89
C VAL A 860 -24.18 -13.93 12.00
N LYS A 861 -23.68 -15.13 11.78
CA LYS A 861 -22.49 -15.59 12.46
C LYS A 861 -21.43 -14.54 12.19
N THR A 862 -21.19 -13.65 13.17
CA THR A 862 -19.93 -12.93 13.25
C THR A 862 -18.84 -13.99 13.05
N GLY A 863 -17.94 -13.75 12.09
CA GLY A 863 -16.86 -14.70 11.77
C GLY A 863 -15.81 -14.82 12.88
N SER A 864 -16.20 -15.36 14.00
CA SER A 864 -15.42 -16.36 14.71
C SER A 864 -15.48 -17.58 13.82
N GLY A 865 -14.35 -18.07 13.34
CA GLY A 865 -14.26 -19.35 12.64
C GLY A 865 -15.15 -20.37 13.34
N PRO A 866 -15.67 -21.40 12.68
CA PRO A 866 -16.64 -22.28 13.25
C PRO A 866 -16.13 -22.65 14.65
N ASP A 867 -16.97 -22.49 15.68
CA ASP A 867 -16.77 -23.15 16.96
C ASP A 867 -16.64 -24.63 16.63
N ILE A 868 -15.39 -25.03 16.34
CA ILE A 868 -15.04 -26.43 16.19
C ILE A 868 -15.27 -26.93 17.58
N ASN A 869 -16.43 -27.58 17.81
CA ASN A 869 -16.66 -28.27 19.08
C ASN A 869 -15.43 -29.16 19.34
N GLU A 870 -15.13 -29.44 20.58
CA GLU A 870 -13.92 -30.16 20.98
C GLU A 870 -13.73 -31.47 20.18
N ALA A 871 -14.81 -32.13 19.78
CA ALA A 871 -14.81 -33.28 18.90
C ALA A 871 -14.29 -32.98 17.47
N GLY A 872 -14.65 -31.85 16.87
CA GLY A 872 -14.13 -31.45 15.57
C GLY A 872 -12.64 -31.09 15.63
N ARG A 873 -12.19 -30.45 16.71
CA ARG A 873 -10.77 -30.13 16.93
C ARG A 873 -9.93 -31.40 17.11
N ARG A 874 -10.41 -32.36 17.90
CA ARG A 874 -9.77 -33.67 18.06
C ARG A 874 -9.68 -34.42 16.73
N GLY A 875 -10.75 -34.37 15.91
CA GLY A 875 -10.74 -34.95 14.57
C GLY A 875 -9.65 -34.34 13.67
N SER A 876 -9.55 -33.03 13.62
CA SER A 876 -8.52 -32.32 12.82
C SER A 876 -7.10 -32.65 13.29
N MET A 877 -6.88 -32.81 14.60
CA MET A 877 -5.58 -33.23 15.15
C MET A 877 -5.20 -34.63 14.73
N LEU A 878 -6.15 -35.58 14.73
CA LEU A 878 -5.92 -36.97 14.28
C LEU A 878 -5.60 -37.04 12.77
N HIS A 879 -6.33 -36.34 11.96
CA HIS A 879 -6.03 -36.22 10.51
C HIS A 879 -4.64 -35.68 10.26
N PHE A 880 -4.28 -34.58 10.94
CA PHE A 880 -2.94 -34.03 10.81
C PHE A 880 -1.85 -35.01 11.29
N ALA A 881 -2.04 -35.69 12.40
CA ALA A 881 -1.05 -36.64 12.85
C ALA A 881 -0.90 -37.85 11.88
N LEU A 882 -1.99 -38.31 11.27
CA LEU A 882 -1.97 -39.36 10.25
C LEU A 882 -1.27 -38.89 8.98
N SER A 883 -1.41 -37.62 8.59
CA SER A 883 -0.74 -37.05 7.44
C SER A 883 0.78 -36.96 7.59
N GLU A 884 1.28 -36.86 8.83
CA GLU A 884 2.72 -36.85 9.13
C GLU A 884 3.37 -38.24 9.08
N ILE A 885 2.55 -39.32 9.01
CA ILE A 885 3.03 -40.69 8.93
C ILE A 885 2.95 -41.18 7.48
N LYS A 886 4.07 -41.10 6.74
CA LYS A 886 4.13 -41.58 5.34
C LYS A 886 4.21 -43.10 5.26
N SER A 887 5.24 -43.70 5.85
CA SER A 887 5.45 -45.17 5.85
C SER A 887 6.07 -45.61 7.17
N LEU A 888 5.65 -46.81 7.64
CA LEU A 888 6.11 -47.45 8.88
C LEU A 888 7.04 -48.63 8.63
N LYS A 889 7.32 -49.03 7.37
CA LYS A 889 8.20 -50.15 7.03
C LYS A 889 9.60 -49.92 7.58
N GLY A 890 10.10 -50.89 8.34
CA GLY A 890 11.41 -50.81 8.98
C GLY A 890 11.55 -49.75 10.10
N LYS A 891 10.48 -49.11 10.49
CA LYS A 891 10.46 -48.05 11.52
C LYS A 891 9.66 -48.50 12.73
N ASN A 892 10.02 -48.03 13.92
CA ASN A 892 9.24 -48.24 15.13
C ASN A 892 7.95 -47.37 15.09
N ALA A 893 6.79 -48.02 14.98
CA ALA A 893 5.50 -47.35 14.86
C ALA A 893 5.23 -46.39 16.05
N ALA A 894 5.55 -46.82 17.28
CA ALA A 894 5.39 -45.98 18.47
C ALA A 894 6.21 -44.69 18.41
N CYS A 895 7.44 -44.77 17.90
CA CYS A 895 8.32 -43.61 17.73
C CYS A 895 7.76 -42.63 16.68
N GLN A 896 7.24 -43.13 15.57
CA GLN A 896 6.66 -42.30 14.51
C GLN A 896 5.32 -41.64 14.96
N VAL A 897 4.50 -42.39 15.65
CA VAL A 897 3.26 -41.86 16.25
C VAL A 897 3.57 -40.76 17.26
N LYS A 898 4.52 -41.01 18.18
CA LYS A 898 4.92 -39.99 19.17
C LYS A 898 5.45 -38.71 18.52
N ARG A 899 6.24 -38.88 17.42
CA ARG A 899 6.69 -37.72 16.63
C ARG A 899 5.51 -36.96 15.99
N ALA A 900 4.56 -37.67 15.36
CA ALA A 900 3.40 -37.07 14.73
C ALA A 900 2.50 -36.34 15.74
N CYS A 901 2.28 -36.95 16.92
CA CYS A 901 1.54 -36.33 18.02
C CYS A 901 2.25 -35.07 18.57
N SER A 902 3.57 -35.10 18.64
CA SER A 902 4.37 -33.96 19.07
C SER A 902 4.25 -32.78 18.06
N LEU A 903 4.18 -33.08 16.75
CA LEU A 903 3.93 -32.06 15.73
C LEU A 903 2.50 -31.54 15.77
N ALA A 904 1.50 -32.41 15.98
CA ALA A 904 0.11 -31.99 16.16
C ALA A 904 -0.07 -31.10 17.40
N LYS A 905 0.57 -31.47 18.53
CA LYS A 905 0.60 -30.65 19.74
C LYS A 905 1.07 -29.24 19.47
N ARG A 906 2.16 -29.07 18.73
CA ARG A 906 2.72 -27.76 18.34
C ARG A 906 1.80 -26.99 17.40
N LYS A 907 1.22 -27.67 16.39
CA LYS A 907 0.36 -27.01 15.38
C LYS A 907 -0.96 -26.52 15.97
N PHE A 908 -1.58 -27.32 16.83
CA PHE A 908 -2.93 -27.03 17.37
C PHE A 908 -2.90 -26.41 18.77
N LEU A 909 -1.71 -26.20 19.36
CA LEU A 909 -1.53 -25.64 20.71
C LEU A 909 -2.41 -26.37 21.75
N TYR A 910 -2.31 -27.70 21.79
CA TYR A 910 -3.13 -28.56 22.65
C TYR A 910 -2.24 -29.44 23.50
N ASP A 911 -2.32 -29.28 24.84
CA ASP A 911 -1.36 -29.88 25.75
C ASP A 911 -1.60 -31.37 26.04
N ASP A 912 -2.85 -31.83 26.04
CA ASP A 912 -3.20 -33.20 26.26
C ASP A 912 -3.24 -34.02 24.96
N THR A 913 -2.16 -34.71 24.64
CA THR A 913 -2.04 -35.53 23.42
C THR A 913 -1.97 -37.05 23.71
N ASP A 914 -2.02 -37.45 24.97
CA ASP A 914 -1.87 -38.87 25.36
C ASP A 914 -3.00 -39.73 24.79
N TRP A 915 -4.24 -39.25 24.81
CA TRP A 915 -5.39 -39.87 24.17
C TRP A 915 -5.20 -40.09 22.65
N MET A 916 -4.48 -39.19 21.98
CA MET A 916 -4.23 -39.27 20.54
C MET A 916 -3.16 -40.31 20.22
N GLU A 917 -2.10 -40.36 21.04
CA GLU A 917 -1.04 -41.36 20.92
C GLU A 917 -1.60 -42.77 21.09
N GLU A 918 -2.40 -42.99 22.13
CA GLU A 918 -3.09 -44.27 22.40
C GLU A 918 -3.99 -44.66 21.23
N LYS A 919 -4.81 -43.71 20.72
CA LYS A 919 -5.78 -43.96 19.65
C LYS A 919 -5.10 -44.27 18.32
N LEU A 920 -4.00 -43.59 17.98
CA LEU A 920 -3.24 -43.83 16.76
C LEU A 920 -2.47 -45.16 16.79
N LEU A 921 -1.91 -45.53 17.95
CA LEU A 921 -1.25 -46.83 18.12
C LEU A 921 -2.26 -47.98 18.03
N ASP A 922 -3.45 -47.77 18.59
CA ASP A 922 -4.54 -48.71 18.54
C ASP A 922 -5.11 -48.88 17.12
N LEU A 923 -5.23 -47.79 16.37
CA LEU A 923 -5.64 -47.80 14.96
C LEU A 923 -4.61 -48.52 14.07
N LEU A 924 -3.34 -48.20 14.25
CA LEU A 924 -2.22 -48.82 13.51
C LEU A 924 -1.91 -50.27 13.95
N GLY A 925 -2.51 -50.74 15.06
CA GLY A 925 -2.48 -52.14 15.48
C GLY A 925 -3.34 -53.06 14.64
N ASP A 926 -4.37 -52.53 13.91
CA ASP A 926 -5.17 -53.35 12.97
C ASP A 926 -4.33 -53.70 11.75
N LYS A 927 -4.17 -55.01 11.48
CA LYS A 927 -3.33 -55.52 10.36
C LYS A 927 -3.75 -55.00 8.97
N ARG A 928 -5.03 -54.74 8.76
CA ARG A 928 -5.55 -54.23 7.47
C ARG A 928 -5.21 -52.76 7.30
N ILE A 929 -5.35 -51.96 8.35
CA ILE A 929 -5.03 -50.53 8.34
C ILE A 929 -3.50 -50.36 8.27
N PHE A 930 -2.72 -51.15 9.03
CA PHE A 930 -1.27 -51.15 9.01
C PHE A 930 -0.71 -51.44 7.63
N SER A 931 -1.35 -52.29 6.81
CA SER A 931 -0.90 -52.60 5.46
C SER A 931 -0.76 -51.34 4.57
N PHE A 932 -1.63 -50.34 4.72
CA PHE A 932 -1.57 -49.07 4.00
C PHE A 932 -0.42 -48.15 4.42
N PHE A 933 0.24 -48.44 5.51
CA PHE A 933 1.40 -47.73 6.01
C PHE A 933 2.71 -48.51 5.88
N ASN A 934 2.68 -49.77 5.45
CA ASN A 934 3.85 -50.65 5.37
C ASN A 934 4.45 -50.76 3.97
N GLU A 935 4.22 -49.80 3.08
CA GLU A 935 4.65 -49.84 1.72
C GLU A 935 5.85 -48.92 1.49
N GLU A 936 6.89 -49.34 0.80
CA GLU A 936 8.13 -48.60 0.57
C GLU A 936 8.49 -48.42 -0.92
N GLU A 937 8.04 -49.31 -1.80
CA GLU A 937 8.33 -49.30 -3.23
C GLU A 937 7.35 -48.43 -4.04
N ASN A 938 6.33 -47.91 -3.41
CA ASN A 938 5.26 -47.12 -4.01
C ASN A 938 5.42 -45.63 -3.69
N GLU A 939 4.93 -44.78 -4.60
CA GLU A 939 4.83 -43.35 -4.36
C GLU A 939 3.67 -43.10 -3.39
N ILE A 940 3.98 -42.57 -2.21
CA ILE A 940 2.99 -42.26 -1.17
C ILE A 940 2.86 -40.74 -1.03
N PHE A 941 1.67 -40.25 -1.29
CA PHE A 941 1.29 -38.82 -1.11
C PHE A 941 0.33 -38.73 0.06
N ASN A 942 0.62 -37.87 1.03
CA ASN A 942 -0.32 -37.47 2.06
C ASN A 942 -0.83 -36.08 1.73
N GLU A 943 -2.11 -35.82 1.96
CA GLU A 943 -2.74 -34.54 1.67
C GLU A 943 -2.56 -34.11 0.21
N LEU A 944 -2.77 -35.05 -0.75
CA LEU A 944 -2.64 -34.77 -2.17
C LEU A 944 -3.77 -33.87 -2.65
N GLU A 945 -3.43 -32.75 -3.26
CA GLU A 945 -4.39 -31.85 -3.88
C GLU A 945 -4.42 -32.03 -5.40
N ILE A 946 -5.62 -32.22 -5.95
CA ILE A 946 -5.88 -32.31 -7.39
C ILE A 946 -6.98 -31.31 -7.76
N VAL A 947 -6.80 -30.61 -8.87
CA VAL A 947 -7.80 -29.67 -9.39
C VAL A 947 -8.55 -30.36 -10.53
N ASP A 948 -9.88 -30.38 -10.46
CA ASP A 948 -10.74 -30.93 -11.50
C ASP A 948 -10.87 -30.01 -12.73
N ALA A 949 -11.47 -30.48 -13.80
CA ALA A 949 -11.68 -29.72 -15.02
C ALA A 949 -12.58 -28.47 -14.84
N LEU A 950 -13.31 -28.37 -13.72
CA LEU A 950 -14.14 -27.23 -13.35
C LEU A 950 -13.40 -26.22 -12.47
N GLY A 951 -12.15 -26.51 -12.09
CA GLY A 951 -11.33 -25.64 -11.24
C GLY A 951 -11.56 -25.83 -9.73
N ASN A 952 -12.26 -26.88 -9.30
CA ASN A 952 -12.41 -27.19 -7.88
C ASN A 952 -11.20 -27.98 -7.38
N THR A 953 -10.71 -27.62 -6.21
CA THR A 953 -9.60 -28.32 -5.57
C THR A 953 -10.14 -29.45 -4.68
N HIS A 954 -9.62 -30.64 -4.89
CA HIS A 954 -9.94 -31.84 -4.13
C HIS A 954 -8.70 -32.27 -3.35
N ARG A 955 -8.80 -32.36 -2.04
CA ARG A 955 -7.74 -32.77 -1.14
C ARG A 955 -8.01 -34.16 -0.62
N MET A 956 -7.06 -35.06 -0.81
CA MET A 956 -7.14 -36.48 -0.47
C MET A 956 -6.16 -36.79 0.65
N ASP A 957 -6.61 -37.39 1.74
CA ASP A 957 -5.82 -37.59 2.94
C ASP A 957 -4.57 -38.46 2.68
N LYS A 958 -4.70 -39.55 1.92
CA LYS A 958 -3.57 -40.40 1.55
C LYS A 958 -3.79 -41.09 0.19
N VAL A 959 -2.79 -41.00 -0.67
CA VAL A 959 -2.80 -41.68 -1.99
C VAL A 959 -1.53 -42.54 -2.11
N ILE A 960 -1.68 -43.79 -2.50
CA ILE A 960 -0.60 -44.74 -2.71
C ILE A 960 -0.63 -45.14 -4.18
N ARG A 961 0.41 -44.81 -4.92
CA ARG A 961 0.55 -45.11 -6.34
C ARG A 961 1.51 -46.28 -6.52
N THR A 962 1.00 -47.34 -7.09
CA THR A 962 1.83 -48.49 -7.57
C THR A 962 2.08 -48.31 -9.06
N ARG A 963 2.80 -49.28 -9.67
CA ARG A 963 3.04 -49.25 -11.12
C ARG A 963 1.77 -49.39 -11.96
N ASP A 964 0.78 -50.14 -11.49
CA ASP A 964 -0.39 -50.53 -12.26
C ASP A 964 -1.74 -50.04 -11.65
N SER A 965 -1.72 -49.57 -10.40
CA SER A 965 -2.93 -49.15 -9.69
C SER A 965 -2.70 -47.95 -8.74
N VAL A 966 -3.79 -47.29 -8.34
CA VAL A 966 -3.76 -46.21 -7.33
C VAL A 966 -4.76 -46.53 -6.23
N ILE A 967 -4.36 -46.33 -4.99
CA ILE A 967 -5.23 -46.48 -3.82
C ILE A 967 -5.42 -45.10 -3.20
N VAL A 968 -6.67 -44.65 -3.05
CA VAL A 968 -7.01 -43.43 -2.32
C VAL A 968 -7.67 -43.79 -0.98
N ILE A 969 -7.22 -43.16 0.09
CA ILE A 969 -7.68 -43.42 1.45
C ILE A 969 -8.13 -42.08 2.04
N ASP A 970 -9.32 -42.08 2.60
CA ASP A 970 -9.93 -40.94 3.28
C ASP A 970 -10.25 -41.35 4.72
N PHE A 971 -9.74 -40.59 5.70
CA PHE A 971 -9.94 -40.87 7.11
C PHE A 971 -11.17 -40.11 7.62
N LYS A 972 -12.01 -40.76 8.41
CA LYS A 972 -13.18 -40.13 9.03
C LYS A 972 -13.21 -40.41 10.52
N SER A 973 -13.48 -39.42 11.33
CA SER A 973 -13.63 -39.55 12.78
C SER A 973 -14.96 -40.17 13.19
N SER A 974 -15.99 -40.11 12.30
CA SER A 974 -17.29 -40.75 12.51
C SER A 974 -18.05 -40.91 11.18
N ASN A 975 -19.05 -41.79 11.15
CA ASN A 975 -19.94 -41.98 9.98
C ASN A 975 -19.27 -42.42 8.65
N ALA A 976 -18.25 -43.23 8.67
CA ALA A 976 -17.56 -43.75 7.49
C ALA A 976 -18.48 -44.39 6.44
N LYS A 977 -19.64 -44.91 6.84
CA LYS A 977 -20.62 -45.57 5.98
C LYS A 977 -21.64 -44.60 5.36
N SER A 978 -21.55 -43.28 5.55
CA SER A 978 -22.49 -42.33 4.94
C SER A 978 -22.40 -42.36 3.44
N GLU A 979 -23.53 -42.19 2.75
CA GLU A 979 -23.57 -42.16 1.29
C GLU A 979 -22.79 -40.98 0.71
N GLU A 980 -22.72 -39.90 1.42
CA GLU A 980 -21.98 -38.70 1.06
C GLU A 980 -20.46 -38.97 1.03
N ASN A 981 -19.90 -39.63 2.08
CA ASN A 981 -18.48 -40.00 2.15
C ASN A 981 -18.12 -40.98 1.04
N ARG A 982 -19.00 -41.92 0.70
CA ARG A 982 -18.79 -42.85 -0.41
C ARG A 982 -18.76 -42.13 -1.75
N ARG A 983 -19.66 -41.17 -2.01
CA ARG A 983 -19.64 -40.34 -3.22
C ARG A 983 -18.37 -39.50 -3.32
N GLN A 984 -17.91 -38.96 -2.20
CA GLN A 984 -16.66 -38.20 -2.15
C GLN A 984 -15.47 -39.06 -2.59
N VAL A 985 -15.27 -40.21 -1.99
CA VAL A 985 -14.14 -41.10 -2.32
C VAL A 985 -14.27 -41.73 -3.71
N ALA A 986 -15.46 -42.02 -4.19
CA ALA A 986 -15.70 -42.42 -5.57
C ALA A 986 -15.29 -41.32 -6.57
N GLY A 987 -15.63 -40.05 -6.28
CA GLY A 987 -15.19 -38.90 -7.07
C GLY A 987 -13.68 -38.72 -7.07
N TYR A 988 -13.02 -38.97 -5.95
CA TYR A 988 -11.54 -38.98 -5.88
C TYR A 988 -10.94 -40.09 -6.74
N ALA A 989 -11.52 -41.29 -6.73
CA ALA A 989 -11.06 -42.39 -7.56
C ALA A 989 -11.19 -42.08 -9.06
N ASP A 990 -12.29 -41.46 -9.49
CA ASP A 990 -12.50 -41.04 -10.88
C ASP A 990 -11.47 -39.97 -11.29
N LEU A 991 -11.22 -38.96 -10.47
CA LEU A 991 -10.22 -37.91 -10.71
C LEU A 991 -8.80 -38.48 -10.82
N LEU A 992 -8.43 -39.41 -9.95
CA LEU A 992 -7.11 -40.06 -9.99
C LEU A 992 -6.94 -40.94 -11.23
N LYS A 993 -8.02 -41.60 -11.66
CA LYS A 993 -8.03 -42.41 -12.89
C LYS A 993 -7.78 -41.54 -14.13
N GLU A 994 -8.39 -40.38 -14.17
CA GLU A 994 -8.18 -39.40 -15.24
C GLU A 994 -6.78 -38.79 -15.20
N ALA A 995 -6.35 -38.33 -14.01
CA ALA A 995 -5.08 -37.63 -13.82
C ALA A 995 -3.85 -38.52 -14.08
N TYR A 996 -3.88 -39.80 -13.68
CA TYR A 996 -2.74 -40.72 -13.82
C TYR A 996 -2.87 -41.69 -14.98
N GLY A 997 -4.02 -41.77 -15.67
CA GLY A 997 -4.22 -42.67 -16.78
C GLY A 997 -4.15 -44.15 -16.40
N VAL A 998 -4.38 -44.53 -15.14
CA VAL A 998 -4.32 -45.91 -14.64
C VAL A 998 -5.65 -46.61 -14.80
N ARG A 999 -5.56 -47.96 -15.02
CA ARG A 999 -6.77 -48.76 -15.24
C ARG A 999 -7.54 -49.10 -13.97
N GLU A 1000 -6.86 -49.21 -12.86
CA GLU A 1000 -7.45 -49.61 -11.58
C GLU A 1000 -7.16 -48.57 -10.46
N VAL A 1001 -8.24 -47.97 -9.90
CA VAL A 1001 -8.18 -47.11 -8.72
C VAL A 1001 -9.10 -47.70 -7.66
N CYS A 1002 -8.58 -47.91 -6.45
CA CYS A 1002 -9.34 -48.42 -5.31
C CYS A 1002 -9.52 -47.34 -4.26
N GLY A 1003 -10.78 -46.99 -3.91
CA GLY A 1003 -11.14 -46.08 -2.83
C GLY A 1003 -11.35 -46.80 -1.49
N TYR A 1004 -10.84 -46.26 -0.40
CA TYR A 1004 -11.07 -46.72 0.94
C TYR A 1004 -11.45 -45.60 1.87
N ILE A 1005 -12.44 -45.83 2.74
CA ILE A 1005 -12.77 -44.97 3.87
C ILE A 1005 -12.39 -45.70 5.16
N ILE A 1006 -11.61 -45.07 6.01
CA ILE A 1006 -11.20 -45.60 7.30
C ILE A 1006 -11.88 -44.82 8.43
N ASP A 1007 -12.75 -45.49 9.19
CA ASP A 1007 -13.34 -44.95 10.42
C ASP A 1007 -12.32 -45.05 11.56
N ILE A 1008 -11.83 -43.93 12.04
CA ILE A 1008 -10.81 -43.87 13.08
C ILE A 1008 -11.35 -44.37 14.43
N GLU A 1009 -12.65 -44.17 14.69
CA GLU A 1009 -13.25 -44.57 15.97
C GLU A 1009 -13.59 -46.05 16.01
N LYS A 1010 -14.11 -46.57 14.91
CA LYS A 1010 -14.59 -47.98 14.86
C LYS A 1010 -13.56 -48.94 14.31
N LYS A 1011 -12.41 -48.46 13.78
CA LYS A 1011 -11.39 -49.25 13.07
C LYS A 1011 -11.96 -50.05 11.90
N GLU A 1012 -13.00 -49.50 11.26
CA GLU A 1012 -13.64 -50.16 10.12
C GLU A 1012 -13.05 -49.60 8.79
N THR A 1013 -12.76 -50.49 7.88
CA THR A 1013 -12.33 -50.15 6.54
C THR A 1013 -13.46 -50.45 5.57
N VAL A 1014 -13.94 -49.46 4.84
CA VAL A 1014 -15.01 -49.56 3.83
C VAL A 1014 -14.36 -49.40 2.46
N LYS A 1015 -14.44 -50.37 1.57
CA LYS A 1015 -14.06 -50.25 0.17
C LYS A 1015 -15.20 -49.58 -0.60
N VAL A 1016 -14.85 -48.60 -1.44
CA VAL A 1016 -15.77 -47.78 -2.26
C VAL A 1016 -15.57 -48.09 -3.72
#